data_712657d7a19c7487f161e1c06e5b68f6
#
_entry.id   712657d7a19c7487f161e1c06e5b68f6
#
_cell.length_a   1.000
_cell.length_b   1.000
_cell.length_c   1.000
_cell.angle_alpha   90.00
_cell.angle_beta   90.00
_cell.angle_gamma   90.00
#
_symmetry.space_group_name_H-M   'P 1'
#
loop_
_entity.id
_entity.type
_entity.pdbx_description
1 polymer ?
#
loop_
_entity_poly.entity_id
_entity_poly.type
_entity_poly.pdbx_seq_one_letter_code
_entity_poly.pdbx_strand_id
1 'polypeptide(L)'
;MQELESALRFLEGPPSVDTACFQKSPTLETPAVVKRRTNVAINRITTLEVLYEYPVGYTLEYPETSSTGSIGHLFHIDPDNWEDPTLNIAYSRGGRMGRSVSGATVKCLLLVDAEGIAVDCSERHTTCEGSKICPNSNVEELSVLHTKASREDVRDRSKKDRDDRLQYVSPTRDIFLKTLSFLAALQKLGCGRPLFEITTLSATEEEEREAKELYTYQVQRGYRAREGLCEGRIVFDYDDNERPYISCEHYNPRTNKDHFHDHSINDGSYHLEYLEAIISGDEREAAQIEEAVLSFGYGPLADCSTVANCSQQKAYCPFPHRDETQNLTQPLMKRLGCSSKFRVFEPKEEFRTACPMVLIVTSGPHPHPVPLPTKTPPKIRAKLMEILGKLAEDLPDITPRKFIRHPLVQSFLTSKYPLIVCPTLADWHVSLSNRSHIKSYIKLAIQEHCPFGTGWSGVVNLKAQQDVRLPPADRYIRRIIALPANTLVRHEEDDPEIDEKDNMIRMIICMAVEGSRRLLAAGRYVQSDIAFRRIMGFLEFELACLERDANTSLIFCRVYINRQSAAAHQRVFEEIESIVKEDTGESLKWRHLHASSAEGPDGYGKFILSWTADQHRGQAKGLGLHLQKLASNMATTKVDLHEPHRTIQDLDPYDHLRRLFRICTVHNSRNINKCSVSEDVRWLMRSLVCIEHEDWEGALLKIRQNGGKAGNDWVNDKESSKFFFPGICWERSLIPLDVWNAGDANSNLIESVHRDVNREGVHCTLLGGLKKGQLFDAVKMKTLKTFESYGITPSFKTGHRSENAYHNLKRKSNSQHRILAGEDQKIERHNERLLKSLETLVKAEKAVFAKEQDLAEETRPEKRLKIEAELHKKRKTQERAMTTLEKQKTEKASLKTGSGKVKLSEL
;
A
#
# COMPACT_ATOMS: atom_id res chain seq x y z
N MET A 1 -36.12 22.16 -21.12
CA MET A 1 -35.65 21.69 -22.44
C MET A 1 -34.15 21.83 -22.57
N GLN A 2 -33.52 22.98 -22.26
CA GLN A 2 -32.06 23.14 -22.30
C GLN A 2 -31.29 22.29 -21.26
N GLU A 3 -31.85 22.04 -20.08
CA GLU A 3 -31.22 21.16 -19.08
C GLU A 3 -31.34 19.67 -19.44
N LEU A 4 -32.37 19.27 -20.19
CA LEU A 4 -32.52 17.89 -20.68
C LEU A 4 -31.58 17.59 -21.85
N GLU A 5 -31.31 18.58 -22.72
CA GLU A 5 -30.32 18.44 -23.79
C GLU A 5 -28.88 18.40 -23.24
N SER A 6 -28.60 19.09 -22.13
CA SER A 6 -27.30 19.01 -21.45
C SER A 6 -27.08 17.63 -20.78
N ALA A 7 -28.13 17.03 -20.22
CA ALA A 7 -28.06 15.71 -19.60
C ALA A 7 -27.95 14.57 -20.63
N LEU A 8 -28.55 14.72 -21.80
CA LEU A 8 -28.46 13.74 -22.89
C LEU A 8 -27.08 13.71 -23.54
N ARG A 9 -26.38 14.83 -23.60
CA ARG A 9 -24.96 14.86 -24.05
C ARG A 9 -23.98 14.14 -23.11
N PHE A 10 -24.37 13.90 -21.87
CA PHE A 10 -23.58 13.09 -20.91
C PHE A 10 -23.80 11.60 -21.06
N LEU A 11 -24.83 11.16 -21.79
CA LEU A 11 -25.18 9.74 -22.03
C LEU A 11 -24.72 9.22 -23.38
N GLU A 12 -24.31 10.10 -24.28
CA GLU A 12 -23.53 9.73 -25.45
C GLU A 12 -22.13 9.45 -24.94
N GLY A 13 -21.71 8.16 -25.01
CA GLY A 13 -20.38 7.71 -24.55
C GLY A 13 -19.26 8.63 -25.06
N PRO A 14 -18.09 8.63 -24.41
CA PRO A 14 -17.01 9.52 -24.77
C PRO A 14 -16.76 9.36 -26.28
N PRO A 15 -16.64 10.48 -27.03
CA PRO A 15 -16.32 10.42 -28.45
C PRO A 15 -15.08 9.55 -28.56
N SER A 16 -15.10 8.63 -29.53
CA SER A 16 -13.96 7.80 -29.87
C SER A 16 -12.71 8.67 -29.74
N VAL A 17 -11.79 8.28 -28.83
CA VAL A 17 -10.57 9.03 -28.57
C VAL A 17 -9.82 9.07 -29.90
N ASP A 18 -10.04 10.16 -30.60
CA ASP A 18 -9.30 10.46 -31.80
C ASP A 18 -7.83 10.51 -31.37
N THR A 19 -7.01 9.61 -31.89
CA THR A 19 -5.56 9.52 -31.65
C THR A 19 -4.82 10.80 -32.02
N ALA A 20 -5.49 11.81 -32.54
CA ALA A 20 -4.98 13.14 -32.82
C ALA A 20 -4.81 14.06 -31.60
N CYS A 21 -5.30 13.71 -30.40
CA CYS A 21 -5.18 14.55 -29.19
C CYS A 21 -3.84 14.46 -28.48
N PHE A 22 -2.88 13.71 -28.96
CA PHE A 22 -1.45 13.89 -28.60
C PHE A 22 -0.80 14.97 -29.47
N GLN A 23 -1.51 16.03 -29.75
CA GLN A 23 -0.89 17.24 -30.28
C GLN A 23 0.00 17.82 -29.20
N LYS A 24 1.31 17.91 -29.60
CA LYS A 24 2.36 18.77 -29.05
C LYS A 24 2.02 19.36 -27.69
N SER A 25 2.51 18.74 -26.61
CA SER A 25 2.62 19.47 -25.35
C SER A 25 3.24 20.82 -25.66
N PRO A 26 2.54 21.93 -25.47
CA PRO A 26 3.20 23.20 -25.57
C PRO A 26 4.19 23.24 -24.41
N THR A 27 5.45 22.95 -24.71
CA THR A 27 6.52 23.38 -23.83
C THR A 27 6.36 24.88 -23.74
N LEU A 28 5.87 25.36 -22.61
CA LEU A 28 5.87 26.78 -22.24
C LEU A 28 7.29 27.25 -21.90
N GLU A 29 8.29 26.71 -22.59
CA GLU A 29 9.57 27.32 -22.73
C GLU A 29 9.41 28.28 -23.93
N THR A 30 9.41 29.58 -23.66
CA THR A 30 9.70 30.59 -24.68
C THR A 30 10.85 29.98 -25.53
N PRO A 31 10.69 29.85 -26.85
CA PRO A 31 11.73 29.25 -27.67
C PRO A 31 13.01 30.01 -27.41
N ALA A 32 13.96 29.34 -26.75
CA ALA A 32 15.24 29.92 -26.43
C ALA A 32 15.92 30.25 -27.74
N VAL A 33 16.26 31.53 -27.94
CA VAL A 33 16.91 31.97 -29.19
C VAL A 33 18.31 31.35 -29.22
N VAL A 34 18.47 30.31 -30.00
CA VAL A 34 19.77 29.66 -30.22
C VAL A 34 20.48 30.46 -31.30
N LYS A 35 21.60 31.07 -30.95
CA LYS A 35 22.46 31.75 -31.93
C LYS A 35 23.34 30.73 -32.62
N ARG A 36 23.50 30.85 -33.94
CA ARG A 36 24.37 29.99 -34.75
C ARG A 36 25.45 30.84 -35.43
N ARG A 37 26.69 30.38 -35.31
CA ARG A 37 27.84 30.95 -36.03
C ARG A 37 28.57 29.80 -36.72
N THR A 38 29.35 30.08 -37.81
CA THR A 38 30.12 29.12 -38.59
C THR A 38 31.58 29.50 -38.63
N ASN A 39 32.48 28.51 -38.78
CA ASN A 39 33.92 28.67 -38.89
C ASN A 39 34.54 29.48 -37.75
N VAL A 40 34.29 29.08 -36.52
CA VAL A 40 34.71 29.78 -35.32
C VAL A 40 35.94 29.17 -34.71
N ALA A 41 37.06 29.88 -34.61
CA ALA A 41 38.27 29.39 -33.96
C ALA A 41 38.13 29.36 -32.45
N ILE A 42 38.47 28.26 -31.80
CA ILE A 42 38.53 28.13 -30.32
C ILE A 42 39.94 28.20 -29.78
N ASN A 43 40.94 27.87 -30.61
CA ASN A 43 42.35 28.02 -30.34
C ASN A 43 43.13 28.07 -31.68
N ARG A 44 44.47 28.14 -31.62
CA ARG A 44 45.31 28.21 -32.85
C ARG A 44 45.17 27.00 -33.81
N ILE A 45 44.66 25.87 -33.31
CA ILE A 45 44.66 24.59 -34.03
C ILE A 45 43.25 24.15 -34.41
N THR A 46 42.25 24.47 -33.58
CA THR A 46 40.89 23.94 -33.73
C THR A 46 39.91 25.06 -34.14
N THR A 47 39.29 24.85 -35.29
CA THR A 47 38.18 25.67 -35.81
C THR A 47 36.90 24.83 -35.77
N LEU A 48 35.84 25.38 -35.24
CA LEU A 48 34.52 24.79 -35.26
C LEU A 48 33.82 25.04 -36.57
N GLU A 49 33.25 23.99 -37.18
CA GLU A 49 32.39 24.16 -38.37
C GLU A 49 31.17 24.98 -38.04
N VAL A 50 30.57 24.65 -36.88
CA VAL A 50 29.38 25.33 -36.36
C VAL A 50 29.53 25.55 -34.85
N LEU A 51 29.10 26.71 -34.39
CA LEU A 51 28.95 27.06 -32.98
C LEU A 51 27.50 27.41 -32.70
N TYR A 52 26.90 26.72 -31.75
CA TYR A 52 25.59 27.02 -31.17
C TYR A 52 25.78 27.70 -29.83
N GLU A 53 25.07 28.80 -29.57
CA GLU A 53 25.03 29.48 -28.29
C GLU A 53 23.65 29.30 -27.67
N TYR A 54 23.66 28.89 -26.40
CA TYR A 54 22.46 28.56 -25.63
C TYR A 54 22.31 29.52 -24.42
N PRO A 55 21.11 30.06 -24.17
CA PRO A 55 20.85 30.93 -23.01
C PRO A 55 20.93 30.12 -21.69
N VAL A 56 20.98 30.88 -20.58
CA VAL A 56 20.95 30.33 -19.24
C VAL A 56 19.73 29.40 -19.08
N GLY A 57 19.97 28.22 -18.52
CA GLY A 57 18.93 27.23 -18.24
C GLY A 57 18.53 26.34 -19.41
N TYR A 58 19.14 26.50 -20.59
CA TYR A 58 18.89 25.61 -21.72
C TYR A 58 19.45 24.21 -21.46
N THR A 59 18.68 23.20 -21.81
CA THR A 59 19.06 21.78 -21.68
C THR A 59 19.22 21.14 -23.05
N LEU A 60 20.39 20.51 -23.30
CA LEU A 60 20.68 19.81 -24.54
C LEU A 60 21.01 18.35 -24.25
N GLU A 61 20.14 17.45 -24.68
CA GLU A 61 20.31 16.00 -24.48
C GLU A 61 21.11 15.33 -25.59
N TYR A 62 20.95 15.81 -26.81
CA TYR A 62 21.57 15.25 -28.00
C TYR A 62 22.33 16.34 -28.74
N PRO A 63 23.58 16.64 -28.31
CA PRO A 63 24.41 17.62 -29.04
C PRO A 63 24.71 17.11 -30.44
N GLU A 64 24.58 18.01 -31.39
CA GLU A 64 24.93 17.75 -32.80
C GLU A 64 26.42 17.40 -32.95
N THR A 65 26.73 16.47 -33.81
CA THR A 65 28.10 16.05 -34.11
C THR A 65 28.37 16.15 -35.62
N SER A 66 29.62 16.38 -36.00
CA SER A 66 30.07 16.35 -37.40
C SER A 66 30.88 15.09 -37.69
N SER A 67 30.73 14.54 -38.89
CA SER A 67 31.53 13.41 -39.36
C SER A 67 32.95 13.82 -39.75
N THR A 68 33.12 15.06 -40.16
CA THR A 68 34.37 15.59 -40.76
C THR A 68 35.07 16.59 -39.85
N GLY A 69 34.34 17.30 -39.01
CA GLY A 69 34.91 18.38 -38.22
C GLY A 69 34.44 18.40 -36.76
N SER A 70 34.37 19.58 -36.19
CA SER A 70 33.97 19.78 -34.80
C SER A 70 32.82 20.80 -34.71
N ILE A 71 31.85 20.48 -33.87
CA ILE A 71 30.72 21.38 -33.56
C ILE A 71 30.84 21.85 -32.10
N GLY A 72 30.65 23.15 -31.90
CA GLY A 72 30.66 23.77 -30.57
C GLY A 72 29.25 24.04 -30.05
N HIS A 73 29.06 23.79 -28.77
CA HIS A 73 27.85 24.07 -28.02
C HIS A 73 28.22 24.91 -26.80
N LEU A 74 28.03 26.24 -26.88
CA LEU A 74 28.35 27.21 -25.83
C LEU A 74 27.11 27.50 -25.00
N PHE A 75 27.21 27.22 -23.72
CA PHE A 75 26.15 27.43 -22.73
C PHE A 75 26.47 28.64 -21.86
N HIS A 76 25.53 29.54 -21.71
CA HIS A 76 25.57 30.54 -20.67
C HIS A 76 25.04 29.93 -19.38
N ILE A 77 25.78 30.09 -18.29
CA ILE A 77 25.49 29.48 -16.97
C ILE A 77 25.14 30.61 -16.00
N ASP A 78 24.24 30.33 -15.07
CA ASP A 78 23.99 31.20 -13.94
C ASP A 78 25.18 31.16 -12.98
N PRO A 79 25.90 32.26 -12.76
CA PRO A 79 27.09 32.29 -11.91
C PRO A 79 26.77 31.95 -10.45
N ASP A 80 25.59 32.33 -9.96
CA ASP A 80 25.14 32.06 -8.59
C ASP A 80 24.66 30.59 -8.39
N ASN A 81 24.32 29.92 -9.49
CA ASN A 81 23.86 28.53 -9.48
C ASN A 81 24.54 27.73 -10.60
N TRP A 82 25.82 27.45 -10.42
CA TRP A 82 26.65 26.82 -11.44
C TRP A 82 26.21 25.38 -11.70
N GLU A 83 25.75 25.11 -12.91
CA GLU A 83 25.37 23.76 -13.37
C GLU A 83 26.22 23.30 -14.55
N ASP A 84 26.75 22.09 -14.47
CA ASP A 84 27.46 21.45 -15.59
C ASP A 84 26.44 21.01 -16.67
N PRO A 85 26.39 21.66 -17.86
CA PRO A 85 25.42 21.32 -18.90
C PRO A 85 25.65 19.93 -19.48
N THR A 86 26.81 19.33 -19.28
CA THR A 86 27.12 17.98 -19.76
C THR A 86 26.29 16.91 -19.05
N LEU A 87 25.76 17.20 -17.86
CA LEU A 87 24.95 16.25 -17.10
C LEU A 87 23.62 15.95 -17.78
N ASN A 88 23.15 16.84 -18.68
CA ASN A 88 21.92 16.65 -19.43
C ASN A 88 22.08 15.80 -20.69
N ILE A 89 23.31 15.52 -21.11
CA ILE A 89 23.57 14.73 -22.33
C ILE A 89 23.12 13.27 -22.14
N ALA A 90 22.24 12.78 -23.01
CA ALA A 90 21.66 11.45 -22.96
C ALA A 90 22.64 10.32 -23.34
N TYR A 91 23.69 10.61 -24.10
CA TYR A 91 24.68 9.61 -24.44
C TYR A 91 25.47 9.11 -23.24
N SER A 92 25.73 7.80 -23.16
CA SER A 92 26.71 7.24 -22.20
C SER A 92 28.10 7.72 -22.59
N ARG A 93 28.78 8.34 -21.66
CA ARG A 93 30.14 8.88 -21.89
C ARG A 93 31.10 8.30 -20.83
N GLY A 94 32.20 7.77 -21.30
CA GLY A 94 33.27 7.24 -20.47
C GLY A 94 34.59 7.96 -20.75
N GLY A 95 35.44 8.05 -19.75
CA GLY A 95 36.85 8.39 -19.93
C GLY A 95 37.63 7.14 -20.31
N ARG A 96 38.62 7.24 -21.17
CA ARG A 96 39.59 6.14 -21.42
C ARG A 96 40.23 5.78 -20.08
N MET A 97 39.94 4.57 -19.61
CA MET A 97 40.61 3.90 -18.48
C MET A 97 41.40 4.83 -17.54
N GLY A 98 40.74 5.33 -16.52
CA GLY A 98 41.36 5.78 -15.26
C GLY A 98 42.25 7.04 -15.34
N ARG A 99 42.38 7.68 -16.48
CA ARG A 99 43.01 8.99 -16.62
C ARG A 99 42.00 10.00 -17.17
N SER A 100 41.15 10.49 -16.33
CA SER A 100 40.75 11.88 -16.41
C SER A 100 42.05 12.66 -16.37
N VAL A 101 42.53 13.23 -17.47
CA VAL A 101 43.50 14.30 -17.43
C VAL A 101 42.72 15.51 -16.94
N SER A 102 42.39 15.47 -15.65
CA SER A 102 41.93 16.62 -14.91
C SER A 102 43.12 17.52 -14.74
N GLY A 103 43.12 18.67 -15.41
CA GLY A 103 43.92 19.75 -14.96
C GLY A 103 44.91 20.35 -15.92
N ALA A 104 44.97 20.03 -17.23
CA ALA A 104 45.66 20.88 -18.15
C ALA A 104 44.95 22.25 -18.21
N THR A 105 45.56 23.29 -17.72
CA THR A 105 45.07 24.66 -17.85
C THR A 105 45.18 25.03 -19.32
N VAL A 106 44.06 25.32 -19.96
CA VAL A 106 43.98 25.70 -21.38
C VAL A 106 43.22 26.99 -21.51
N LYS A 107 43.58 27.78 -22.52
CA LYS A 107 42.79 28.97 -22.90
C LYS A 107 41.91 28.68 -24.08
N CYS A 108 40.65 29.06 -23.99
CA CYS A 108 39.68 28.97 -25.09
C CYS A 108 39.31 30.37 -25.50
N LEU A 109 39.43 30.68 -26.80
CA LEU A 109 39.16 32.03 -27.34
C LEU A 109 37.69 32.46 -27.24
N LEU A 110 36.80 31.54 -26.94
CA LEU A 110 35.38 31.82 -26.73
C LEU A 110 34.99 32.02 -25.27
N LEU A 111 35.85 31.62 -24.34
CA LEU A 111 35.61 31.78 -22.93
C LEU A 111 36.42 32.96 -22.41
N VAL A 112 35.81 34.11 -22.48
CA VAL A 112 36.41 35.41 -22.17
C VAL A 112 35.71 36.09 -20.99
N ASP A 113 36.44 36.91 -20.27
CA ASP A 113 35.93 37.82 -19.25
C ASP A 113 35.19 39.02 -19.89
N ALA A 114 34.78 39.99 -19.06
CA ALA A 114 34.10 41.23 -19.52
C ALA A 114 35.02 42.15 -20.37
N GLU A 115 36.32 42.03 -20.24
CA GLU A 115 37.35 42.76 -20.99
C GLU A 115 37.72 42.03 -22.31
N GLY A 116 37.15 40.87 -22.58
CA GLY A 116 37.42 40.06 -23.76
C GLY A 116 38.71 39.27 -23.69
N ILE A 117 39.27 39.09 -22.51
CA ILE A 117 40.51 38.31 -22.28
C ILE A 117 40.13 36.85 -22.01
N ALA A 118 40.80 35.93 -22.73
CA ALA A 118 40.53 34.50 -22.58
C ALA A 118 40.97 34.02 -21.18
N VAL A 119 40.02 33.44 -20.43
CA VAL A 119 40.23 32.94 -19.05
C VAL A 119 40.87 31.53 -19.05
N ASP A 120 41.46 31.18 -17.95
CA ASP A 120 42.00 29.85 -17.74
C ASP A 120 40.88 28.82 -17.51
N CYS A 121 40.88 27.80 -18.34
CA CYS A 121 39.85 26.74 -18.35
C CYS A 121 40.46 25.39 -18.02
N SER A 122 39.63 24.52 -17.46
CA SER A 122 39.87 23.07 -17.43
C SER A 122 39.33 22.43 -18.68
N GLU A 123 40.09 21.52 -19.30
CA GLU A 123 39.63 20.73 -20.43
C GLU A 123 39.38 19.28 -20.00
N ARG A 124 38.15 18.79 -20.24
CA ARG A 124 37.76 17.40 -19.98
C ARG A 124 37.49 16.69 -21.31
N HIS A 125 38.02 15.46 -21.45
CA HIS A 125 37.80 14.61 -22.62
C HIS A 125 37.00 13.39 -22.24
N THR A 126 35.89 13.16 -22.94
CA THR A 126 35.09 11.93 -22.82
C THR A 126 34.78 11.38 -24.22
N THR A 127 34.57 10.07 -24.31
CA THR A 127 34.12 9.40 -25.53
C THR A 127 32.75 8.80 -25.33
N CYS A 128 31.95 8.74 -26.38
CA CYS A 128 30.71 8.02 -26.37
C CYS A 128 30.99 6.52 -26.22
N GLU A 129 30.29 5.85 -25.33
CA GLU A 129 30.40 4.40 -25.11
C GLU A 129 29.53 3.59 -26.06
N GLY A 130 28.71 4.26 -26.89
CA GLY A 130 27.73 3.63 -27.77
C GLY A 130 26.42 3.27 -27.09
N SER A 131 25.72 2.32 -27.66
CA SER A 131 24.48 1.76 -27.16
C SER A 131 24.48 0.24 -27.15
N LYS A 132 23.54 -0.37 -26.44
CA LYS A 132 23.25 -1.80 -26.49
C LYS A 132 22.00 -2.02 -27.31
N ILE A 133 21.97 -3.00 -28.18
CA ILE A 133 20.82 -3.37 -29.00
C ILE A 133 20.51 -4.86 -28.81
N CYS A 134 19.27 -5.25 -29.07
CA CYS A 134 18.93 -6.66 -29.16
C CYS A 134 19.58 -7.31 -30.40
N PRO A 135 20.14 -8.54 -30.31
CA PRO A 135 20.67 -9.26 -31.48
C PRO A 135 19.62 -9.51 -32.57
N ASN A 136 18.36 -9.60 -32.18
CA ASN A 136 17.21 -9.75 -33.10
C ASN A 136 16.72 -8.41 -33.67
N SER A 137 17.54 -7.36 -33.59
CA SER A 137 17.22 -6.06 -34.19
C SER A 137 17.78 -6.02 -35.63
N ASN A 138 17.02 -5.39 -36.51
CA ASN A 138 17.55 -4.98 -37.80
C ASN A 138 18.53 -3.81 -37.61
N VAL A 139 19.83 -4.13 -37.63
CA VAL A 139 20.89 -3.16 -37.35
C VAL A 139 20.94 -2.05 -38.42
N GLU A 140 20.62 -2.37 -39.68
CA GLU A 140 20.64 -1.37 -40.76
C GLU A 140 19.55 -0.32 -40.62
N GLU A 141 18.37 -0.70 -40.16
CA GLU A 141 17.30 0.23 -39.88
C GLU A 141 17.56 1.08 -38.63
N LEU A 142 18.22 0.50 -37.60
CA LEU A 142 18.51 1.18 -36.36
C LEU A 142 19.76 2.07 -36.38
N SER A 143 20.73 1.76 -37.24
CA SER A 143 21.99 2.50 -37.36
C SER A 143 21.89 3.64 -38.35
N VAL A 144 21.10 4.66 -38.00
CA VAL A 144 21.15 5.94 -38.70
C VAL A 144 22.34 6.72 -38.14
N LEU A 145 23.18 7.24 -39.04
CA LEU A 145 24.22 8.18 -38.67
C LEU A 145 23.59 9.46 -38.13
N HIS A 146 23.70 9.70 -36.83
CA HIS A 146 23.09 10.86 -36.20
C HIS A 146 24.01 12.06 -36.26
N THR A 147 23.82 12.89 -37.25
CA THR A 147 24.42 14.23 -37.30
C THR A 147 23.58 15.22 -36.54
N LYS A 148 22.26 15.05 -36.49
CA LYS A 148 21.29 15.89 -35.78
C LYS A 148 20.28 15.03 -35.06
N ALA A 149 20.64 14.50 -33.91
CA ALA A 149 19.70 13.79 -33.08
C ALA A 149 18.82 14.77 -32.28
N SER A 150 17.51 14.58 -32.28
CA SER A 150 16.55 15.39 -31.56
C SER A 150 15.68 14.54 -30.61
N ARG A 151 14.98 15.20 -29.69
CA ARG A 151 13.95 14.54 -28.89
C ARG A 151 12.83 13.97 -29.77
N GLU A 152 12.54 14.62 -30.89
CA GLU A 152 11.51 14.19 -31.84
C GLU A 152 11.90 12.87 -32.49
N ASP A 153 13.15 12.71 -32.93
CA ASP A 153 13.65 11.47 -33.49
C ASP A 153 13.57 10.33 -32.49
N VAL A 154 13.94 10.60 -31.23
CA VAL A 154 13.84 9.62 -30.14
C VAL A 154 12.38 9.26 -29.86
N ARG A 155 11.49 10.25 -29.90
CA ARG A 155 10.05 10.05 -29.67
C ARG A 155 9.41 9.22 -30.77
N ASP A 156 9.73 9.51 -32.01
CA ASP A 156 9.15 8.82 -33.16
C ASP A 156 9.63 7.36 -33.20
N ARG A 157 10.90 7.11 -32.90
CA ARG A 157 11.41 5.76 -32.72
C ARG A 157 10.75 5.07 -31.54
N SER A 158 10.61 5.71 -30.40
CA SER A 158 9.94 5.14 -29.24
C SER A 158 8.45 4.87 -29.51
N LYS A 159 7.82 5.65 -30.38
CA LYS A 159 6.45 5.40 -30.84
C LYS A 159 6.41 4.16 -31.75
N LYS A 160 7.33 4.05 -32.71
CA LYS A 160 7.45 2.85 -33.54
C LYS A 160 7.72 1.61 -32.69
N ASP A 161 8.68 1.67 -31.76
CA ASP A 161 8.97 0.62 -30.81
C ASP A 161 7.73 0.17 -30.02
N ARG A 162 6.88 1.13 -29.59
CA ARG A 162 5.66 0.82 -28.87
C ARG A 162 4.62 0.19 -29.79
N ASP A 163 4.44 0.74 -30.99
CA ASP A 163 3.46 0.23 -31.94
C ASP A 163 3.88 -1.19 -32.42
N ASP A 164 5.16 -1.42 -32.65
CA ASP A 164 5.71 -2.75 -32.93
C ASP A 164 5.50 -3.71 -31.75
N ARG A 165 5.67 -3.25 -30.51
CA ARG A 165 5.41 -4.03 -29.30
C ARG A 165 3.93 -4.35 -29.11
N LEU A 166 3.03 -3.40 -29.38
CA LEU A 166 1.57 -3.66 -29.27
C LEU A 166 1.11 -4.76 -30.23
N GLN A 167 1.85 -4.97 -31.34
CA GLN A 167 1.61 -6.12 -32.24
C GLN A 167 2.17 -7.44 -31.66
N TYR A 168 3.14 -7.37 -30.74
CA TYR A 168 3.93 -8.51 -30.24
C TYR A 168 3.86 -8.74 -28.74
N VAL A 169 3.27 -7.83 -27.97
CA VAL A 169 3.01 -8.01 -26.54
C VAL A 169 1.73 -8.82 -26.34
N SER A 170 1.66 -9.95 -26.98
CA SER A 170 0.96 -11.04 -26.34
C SER A 170 1.95 -11.65 -25.33
N PRO A 171 1.65 -11.72 -24.02
CA PRO A 171 2.36 -12.65 -23.16
C PRO A 171 2.32 -13.97 -23.92
N THR A 172 3.45 -14.59 -24.08
CA THR A 172 3.49 -15.81 -24.84
C THR A 172 2.45 -16.75 -24.24
N ARG A 173 1.64 -17.36 -25.07
CA ARG A 173 0.63 -18.33 -24.62
C ARG A 173 1.22 -19.31 -23.61
N ASP A 174 2.49 -19.65 -23.79
CA ASP A 174 3.24 -20.54 -22.90
C ASP A 174 3.39 -19.96 -21.48
N ILE A 175 3.70 -18.66 -21.31
CA ILE A 175 3.77 -18.00 -20.00
C ILE A 175 2.37 -17.95 -19.38
N PHE A 176 1.35 -17.67 -20.18
CA PHE A 176 -0.02 -17.64 -19.71
C PHE A 176 -0.51 -19.02 -19.26
N LEU A 177 -0.28 -20.06 -20.08
CA LEU A 177 -0.61 -21.44 -19.73
C LEU A 177 0.15 -21.93 -18.51
N LYS A 178 1.44 -21.61 -18.41
CA LYS A 178 2.24 -21.90 -17.22
C LYS A 178 1.68 -21.20 -15.97
N THR A 179 1.20 -19.97 -16.11
CA THR A 179 0.55 -19.24 -15.02
C THR A 179 -0.75 -19.93 -14.59
N LEU A 180 -1.55 -20.40 -15.54
CA LEU A 180 -2.76 -21.17 -15.23
C LEU A 180 -2.43 -22.49 -14.53
N SER A 181 -1.42 -23.22 -15.00
CA SER A 181 -0.96 -24.46 -14.35
C SER A 181 -0.46 -24.21 -12.92
N PHE A 182 0.21 -23.08 -12.70
CA PHE A 182 0.65 -22.67 -11.38
C PHE A 182 -0.54 -22.39 -10.44
N LEU A 183 -1.56 -21.65 -10.91
CA LEU A 183 -2.78 -21.39 -10.14
C LEU A 183 -3.54 -22.69 -9.82
N ALA A 184 -3.64 -23.60 -10.77
CA ALA A 184 -4.23 -24.93 -10.56
C ALA A 184 -3.45 -25.75 -9.53
N ALA A 185 -2.11 -25.67 -9.53
CA ALA A 185 -1.27 -26.31 -8.53
C ALA A 185 -1.48 -25.73 -7.14
N LEU A 186 -1.59 -24.40 -7.01
CA LEU A 186 -1.88 -23.75 -5.73
C LEU A 186 -3.19 -24.26 -5.11
N GLN A 187 -4.23 -24.51 -5.91
CA GLN A 187 -5.48 -25.09 -5.42
C GLN A 187 -5.31 -26.49 -4.86
N LYS A 188 -4.45 -27.31 -5.49
CA LYS A 188 -4.15 -28.69 -5.02
C LYS A 188 -3.26 -28.70 -3.78
N LEU A 189 -2.47 -27.64 -3.54
CA LEU A 189 -1.63 -27.49 -2.36
C LEU A 189 -2.40 -27.22 -1.07
N GLY A 190 -3.70 -26.96 -1.18
CA GLY A 190 -4.59 -26.80 -0.03
C GLY A 190 -4.51 -25.43 0.65
N CYS A 191 -3.72 -24.49 0.15
CA CYS A 191 -3.70 -23.11 0.60
C CYS A 191 -4.46 -22.23 -0.38
N GLY A 192 -5.49 -21.57 0.12
CA GLY A 192 -6.25 -20.58 -0.58
C GLY A 192 -7.25 -21.13 -1.58
N ARG A 193 -8.46 -20.67 -1.44
CA ARG A 193 -9.42 -20.76 -2.55
C ARG A 193 -9.19 -19.53 -3.41
N PRO A 194 -8.94 -19.66 -4.72
CA PRO A 194 -8.99 -18.52 -5.60
C PRO A 194 -10.35 -17.87 -5.47
N LEU A 195 -10.38 -16.55 -5.57
CA LEU A 195 -11.63 -15.77 -5.51
C LEU A 195 -12.58 -16.13 -6.63
N PHE A 196 -12.09 -16.80 -7.69
CA PHE A 196 -12.88 -17.36 -8.78
C PHE A 196 -12.58 -18.84 -8.98
N GLU A 197 -13.59 -19.60 -9.33
CA GLU A 197 -13.36 -20.84 -10.05
C GLU A 197 -12.86 -20.47 -11.46
N ILE A 198 -11.65 -20.88 -11.81
CA ILE A 198 -11.13 -20.79 -13.19
C ILE A 198 -11.91 -21.82 -14.01
N THR A 199 -13.15 -21.48 -14.35
CA THR A 199 -14.07 -22.43 -14.99
C THR A 199 -14.05 -22.36 -16.52
N THR A 200 -13.32 -21.39 -17.09
CA THR A 200 -13.35 -21.13 -18.53
C THR A 200 -12.38 -21.96 -19.35
N LEU A 201 -11.36 -22.53 -18.74
CA LEU A 201 -10.42 -23.43 -19.41
C LEU A 201 -10.42 -24.76 -18.66
N SER A 202 -11.05 -25.79 -19.23
CA SER A 202 -10.80 -27.17 -18.78
C SER A 202 -9.32 -27.45 -18.95
N ALA A 203 -8.60 -27.73 -17.86
CA ALA A 203 -7.22 -28.10 -17.90
C ALA A 203 -7.03 -29.29 -18.86
N THR A 204 -6.13 -29.14 -19.80
CA THR A 204 -5.73 -30.25 -20.67
C THR A 204 -4.89 -31.24 -19.87
N GLU A 205 -4.77 -32.48 -20.35
CA GLU A 205 -3.90 -33.50 -19.69
C GLU A 205 -2.45 -33.01 -19.55
N GLU A 206 -2.01 -32.13 -20.42
CA GLU A 206 -0.67 -31.51 -20.40
C GLU A 206 -0.55 -30.47 -19.28
N GLU A 207 -1.54 -29.63 -19.09
CA GLU A 207 -1.61 -28.65 -17.99
C GLU A 207 -1.70 -29.34 -16.63
N GLU A 208 -2.43 -30.46 -16.53
CA GLU A 208 -2.46 -31.28 -15.31
C GLU A 208 -1.09 -31.91 -15.00
N ARG A 209 -0.37 -32.30 -16.02
CA ARG A 209 1.00 -32.84 -15.86
C ARG A 209 1.95 -31.76 -15.39
N GLU A 210 1.94 -30.59 -16.01
CA GLU A 210 2.75 -29.44 -15.59
C GLU A 210 2.42 -28.98 -14.15
N ALA A 211 1.15 -28.93 -13.81
CA ALA A 211 0.73 -28.64 -12.44
C ALA A 211 1.25 -29.66 -11.42
N LYS A 212 1.31 -30.94 -11.80
CA LYS A 212 1.92 -32.00 -10.99
C LYS A 212 3.43 -31.84 -10.84
N GLU A 213 4.12 -31.49 -11.91
CA GLU A 213 5.56 -31.23 -11.89
C GLU A 213 5.90 -30.02 -11.01
N LEU A 214 5.13 -28.95 -11.14
CA LEU A 214 5.27 -27.76 -10.30
C LEU A 214 5.00 -28.08 -8.84
N TYR A 215 3.97 -28.85 -8.55
CA TYR A 215 3.68 -29.36 -7.20
C TYR A 215 4.85 -30.12 -6.62
N THR A 216 5.39 -31.06 -7.39
CA THR A 216 6.55 -31.87 -6.98
C THR A 216 7.78 -31.00 -6.72
N TYR A 217 8.00 -29.99 -7.54
CA TYR A 217 9.08 -29.02 -7.38
C TYR A 217 8.95 -28.19 -6.10
N GLN A 218 7.76 -27.73 -5.77
CA GLN A 218 7.50 -26.95 -4.54
C GLN A 218 7.68 -27.85 -3.29
N VAL A 219 7.23 -29.08 -3.34
CA VAL A 219 7.43 -30.07 -2.26
C VAL A 219 8.91 -30.35 -2.03
N GLN A 220 9.72 -30.49 -3.12
CA GLN A 220 11.17 -30.67 -3.04
C GLN A 220 11.89 -29.45 -2.41
N ARG A 221 11.35 -28.26 -2.55
CA ARG A 221 11.86 -27.03 -1.91
C ARG A 221 11.46 -26.87 -0.44
N GLY A 222 10.79 -27.86 0.12
CA GLY A 222 10.44 -27.89 1.55
C GLY A 222 9.02 -27.50 1.87
N TYR A 223 8.20 -27.21 0.87
CA TYR A 223 6.78 -27.04 1.08
C TYR A 223 6.15 -28.38 1.49
N ARG A 224 5.50 -28.42 2.62
CA ARG A 224 4.73 -29.58 3.06
C ARG A 224 3.24 -29.30 2.87
N ALA A 225 2.62 -30.08 1.99
CA ALA A 225 1.17 -30.06 1.88
C ALA A 225 0.53 -30.34 3.26
N ARG A 226 -0.38 -29.49 3.66
CA ARG A 226 -1.09 -29.63 4.93
C ARG A 226 -2.15 -30.71 4.79
N GLU A 227 -2.33 -31.51 5.83
CA GLU A 227 -3.51 -32.38 5.95
C GLU A 227 -4.72 -31.47 6.23
N GLY A 228 -5.55 -31.25 5.24
CA GLY A 228 -6.78 -30.45 5.32
C GLY A 228 -6.75 -29.18 4.47
N LEU A 229 -7.93 -28.67 4.16
CA LEU A 229 -8.10 -27.44 3.37
C LEU A 229 -7.80 -26.22 4.26
N CYS A 230 -6.87 -25.38 3.83
CA CYS A 230 -6.67 -24.07 4.42
C CYS A 230 -7.74 -23.09 3.91
N GLU A 231 -8.44 -22.42 4.81
CA GLU A 231 -9.42 -21.38 4.47
C GLU A 231 -8.79 -20.01 4.20
N GLY A 232 -7.47 -19.87 4.37
CA GLY A 232 -6.72 -18.65 4.12
C GLY A 232 -6.72 -18.27 2.64
N ARG A 233 -6.74 -16.97 2.37
CA ARG A 233 -6.65 -16.44 1.01
C ARG A 233 -5.22 -16.46 0.52
N ILE A 234 -5.04 -16.66 -0.77
CA ILE A 234 -3.77 -16.35 -1.43
C ILE A 234 -3.69 -14.84 -1.63
N VAL A 235 -2.54 -14.27 -1.30
CA VAL A 235 -2.23 -12.85 -1.42
C VAL A 235 -1.07 -12.70 -2.39
N PHE A 236 -1.20 -11.78 -3.32
CA PHE A 236 -0.12 -11.30 -4.16
C PHE A 236 0.35 -9.94 -3.63
N ASP A 237 1.63 -9.81 -3.34
CA ASP A 237 2.19 -8.57 -2.78
C ASP A 237 3.66 -8.44 -3.17
N TYR A 238 4.30 -7.36 -2.77
CA TYR A 238 5.70 -7.07 -3.02
C TYR A 238 6.46 -6.97 -1.71
N ASP A 239 7.62 -7.61 -1.64
CA ASP A 239 8.51 -7.50 -0.47
C ASP A 239 9.17 -6.10 -0.38
N ASP A 240 9.93 -5.86 0.70
CA ASP A 240 10.64 -4.59 0.90
C ASP A 240 11.63 -4.24 -0.23
N ASN A 241 12.00 -5.21 -1.05
CA ASN A 241 12.85 -5.03 -2.23
C ASN A 241 12.05 -4.95 -3.54
N GLU A 242 10.72 -4.77 -3.46
CA GLU A 242 9.77 -4.77 -4.60
C GLU A 242 9.79 -6.07 -5.44
N ARG A 243 10.17 -7.18 -4.86
CA ARG A 243 10.03 -8.45 -5.52
C ARG A 243 8.63 -9.00 -5.27
N PRO A 244 7.90 -9.35 -6.32
CA PRO A 244 6.58 -9.93 -6.17
C PRO A 244 6.69 -11.29 -5.48
N TYR A 245 5.75 -11.57 -4.62
CA TYR A 245 5.58 -12.87 -4.00
C TYR A 245 4.11 -13.25 -3.90
N ILE A 246 3.87 -14.56 -3.80
CA ILE A 246 2.55 -15.09 -3.49
C ILE A 246 2.64 -15.79 -2.14
N SER A 247 1.70 -15.51 -1.28
CA SER A 247 1.65 -16.08 0.06
C SER A 247 0.23 -16.42 0.48
N CYS A 248 0.09 -17.45 1.29
CA CYS A 248 -1.13 -17.64 2.06
C CYS A 248 -1.21 -16.59 3.17
N GLU A 249 -2.38 -16.01 3.42
CA GLU A 249 -2.57 -15.03 4.50
C GLU A 249 -2.28 -15.60 5.90
N HIS A 250 -2.32 -16.91 6.06
CA HIS A 250 -1.97 -17.61 7.30
C HIS A 250 -0.48 -17.96 7.40
N TYR A 251 0.31 -17.68 6.36
CA TYR A 251 1.75 -17.93 6.42
C TYR A 251 2.40 -17.01 7.45
N ASN A 252 3.18 -17.64 8.31
CA ASN A 252 4.04 -16.92 9.23
C ASN A 252 5.40 -17.64 9.27
N PRO A 253 6.51 -16.96 8.96
CA PRO A 253 7.83 -17.57 8.91
C PRO A 253 8.27 -18.15 10.25
N ARG A 254 7.57 -17.81 11.33
CA ARG A 254 7.88 -18.25 12.68
C ARG A 254 6.98 -19.38 13.18
N THR A 255 5.66 -19.27 12.95
CA THR A 255 4.65 -20.14 13.54
C THR A 255 3.94 -21.05 12.54
N ASN A 256 3.75 -20.61 11.31
CA ASN A 256 2.97 -21.30 10.29
C ASN A 256 3.73 -21.43 8.97
N LYS A 257 4.90 -22.07 9.02
CA LYS A 257 5.78 -22.31 7.84
C LYS A 257 5.22 -23.32 6.85
N ASP A 258 4.22 -24.09 7.25
CA ASP A 258 3.52 -25.07 6.44
C ASP A 258 2.52 -24.46 5.45
N HIS A 259 2.29 -23.16 5.53
CA HIS A 259 1.50 -22.44 4.55
C HIS A 259 2.35 -21.99 3.36
N PHE A 260 1.71 -21.87 2.19
CA PHE A 260 2.40 -21.48 0.96
C PHE A 260 3.00 -20.08 1.05
N HIS A 261 4.25 -19.96 0.62
CA HIS A 261 4.92 -18.68 0.44
C HIS A 261 6.05 -18.84 -0.58
N ASP A 262 6.02 -18.07 -1.66
CA ASP A 262 7.00 -18.16 -2.73
C ASP A 262 7.35 -16.79 -3.32
N HIS A 263 8.64 -16.53 -3.44
CA HIS A 263 9.24 -15.34 -4.08
C HIS A 263 9.74 -15.62 -5.49
N SER A 264 9.76 -16.86 -5.94
CA SER A 264 10.40 -17.24 -7.22
C SER A 264 9.57 -16.86 -8.45
N ILE A 265 8.38 -16.31 -8.28
CA ILE A 265 7.51 -15.92 -9.40
C ILE A 265 8.07 -14.80 -10.27
N ASN A 266 9.13 -14.13 -9.84
CA ASN A 266 9.74 -12.96 -10.52
C ASN A 266 10.81 -13.34 -11.56
N ASP A 267 10.93 -14.59 -11.92
CA ASP A 267 11.92 -15.08 -12.90
C ASP A 267 11.54 -14.83 -14.37
N GLY A 268 10.38 -14.19 -14.60
CA GLY A 268 9.82 -13.96 -15.94
C GLY A 268 9.07 -15.17 -16.52
N SER A 269 8.95 -16.25 -15.75
CA SER A 269 8.24 -17.46 -16.15
C SER A 269 6.73 -17.36 -16.03
N TYR A 270 6.21 -16.36 -15.34
CA TYR A 270 4.78 -16.17 -15.06
C TYR A 270 4.28 -14.82 -15.54
N HIS A 271 3.00 -14.74 -15.86
CA HIS A 271 2.32 -13.51 -16.20
C HIS A 271 1.86 -12.80 -14.92
N LEU A 272 2.71 -11.92 -14.38
CA LEU A 272 2.49 -11.30 -13.08
C LEU A 272 1.19 -10.49 -13.00
N GLU A 273 0.87 -9.71 -14.05
CA GLU A 273 -0.37 -8.92 -14.09
C GLU A 273 -1.61 -9.82 -14.04
N TYR A 274 -1.56 -10.96 -14.70
CA TYR A 274 -2.65 -11.94 -14.64
C TYR A 274 -2.76 -12.60 -13.27
N LEU A 275 -1.63 -12.95 -12.64
CA LEU A 275 -1.61 -13.45 -11.26
C LEU A 275 -2.20 -12.43 -10.28
N GLU A 276 -1.78 -11.17 -10.40
CA GLU A 276 -2.29 -10.08 -9.57
C GLU A 276 -3.80 -9.89 -9.78
N ALA A 277 -4.27 -9.86 -11.02
CA ALA A 277 -5.68 -9.71 -11.34
C ALA A 277 -6.54 -10.86 -10.76
N ILE A 278 -6.12 -12.10 -10.95
CA ILE A 278 -6.83 -13.28 -10.44
C ILE A 278 -6.85 -13.30 -8.91
N ILE A 279 -5.73 -13.04 -8.27
CA ILE A 279 -5.61 -13.12 -6.80
C ILE A 279 -6.31 -11.94 -6.13
N SER A 280 -6.25 -10.75 -6.73
CA SER A 280 -6.94 -9.55 -6.21
C SER A 280 -8.45 -9.54 -6.45
N GLY A 281 -8.93 -10.39 -7.33
CA GLY A 281 -10.35 -10.44 -7.70
C GLY A 281 -10.75 -9.44 -8.78
N ASP A 282 -9.82 -8.96 -9.59
CA ASP A 282 -10.13 -8.11 -10.74
C ASP A 282 -10.50 -8.97 -11.97
N GLU A 283 -11.78 -9.43 -11.99
CA GLU A 283 -12.35 -10.22 -13.09
C GLU A 283 -12.25 -9.52 -14.44
N ARG A 284 -12.30 -8.18 -14.45
CA ARG A 284 -12.27 -7.41 -15.68
C ARG A 284 -10.86 -7.40 -16.29
N GLU A 285 -9.86 -7.18 -15.47
CA GLU A 285 -8.47 -7.20 -15.92
C GLU A 285 -8.05 -8.60 -16.34
N ALA A 286 -8.41 -9.61 -15.57
CA ALA A 286 -8.18 -11.01 -15.92
C ALA A 286 -8.81 -11.38 -17.27
N ALA A 287 -10.09 -11.02 -17.50
CA ALA A 287 -10.78 -11.30 -18.75
C ALA A 287 -10.15 -10.55 -19.95
N GLN A 288 -9.67 -9.32 -19.76
CA GLN A 288 -8.97 -8.57 -20.82
C GLN A 288 -7.66 -9.25 -21.21
N ILE A 289 -6.91 -9.74 -20.23
CA ILE A 289 -5.65 -10.46 -20.49
C ILE A 289 -5.95 -11.78 -21.19
N GLU A 290 -6.94 -12.53 -20.75
CA GLU A 290 -7.37 -13.77 -21.38
C GLU A 290 -7.83 -13.57 -22.83
N GLU A 291 -8.63 -12.56 -23.10
CA GLU A 291 -9.08 -12.20 -24.43
C GLU A 291 -7.89 -11.83 -25.32
N ALA A 292 -6.96 -11.03 -24.84
CA ALA A 292 -5.75 -10.63 -25.56
C ALA A 292 -4.90 -11.86 -25.92
N VAL A 293 -4.69 -12.78 -24.98
CA VAL A 293 -3.91 -14.01 -25.21
C VAL A 293 -4.59 -14.97 -26.19
N LEU A 294 -5.91 -15.10 -26.09
CA LEU A 294 -6.66 -16.04 -26.95
C LEU A 294 -6.94 -15.49 -28.33
N SER A 295 -7.07 -14.17 -28.49
CA SER A 295 -7.42 -13.50 -29.75
C SER A 295 -6.20 -13.27 -30.63
N PHE A 296 -5.04 -13.00 -30.05
CA PHE A 296 -3.80 -12.75 -30.79
C PHE A 296 -2.97 -14.04 -30.81
N GLY A 297 -3.11 -14.81 -31.86
CA GLY A 297 -2.24 -15.94 -32.12
C GLY A 297 -0.76 -15.49 -32.25
N TYR A 298 0.16 -16.47 -32.22
CA TYR A 298 1.58 -16.21 -32.49
C TYR A 298 1.77 -15.73 -33.94
N GLY A 299 1.80 -14.44 -34.16
CA GLY A 299 2.31 -13.86 -35.38
C GLY A 299 3.83 -14.08 -35.47
N PRO A 300 4.43 -13.95 -36.69
CA PRO A 300 5.87 -13.88 -36.80
C PRO A 300 6.37 -12.74 -35.93
N LEU A 301 7.40 -13.00 -35.10
CA LEU A 301 8.03 -11.99 -34.28
C LEU A 301 8.71 -10.98 -35.22
N ALA A 302 8.38 -9.71 -35.10
CA ALA A 302 9.09 -8.66 -35.81
C ALA A 302 10.51 -8.48 -35.27
N ASP A 303 11.30 -7.78 -36.04
CA ASP A 303 12.61 -7.34 -35.59
C ASP A 303 12.49 -6.50 -34.33
N CYS A 304 13.30 -6.82 -33.34
CA CYS A 304 13.29 -6.11 -32.11
C CYS A 304 13.95 -4.73 -32.26
N SER A 305 13.29 -3.69 -31.79
CA SER A 305 13.81 -2.31 -31.83
C SER A 305 14.40 -1.84 -30.50
N THR A 306 14.65 -2.77 -29.56
CA THR A 306 15.15 -2.44 -28.22
C THR A 306 16.55 -1.87 -28.26
N VAL A 307 16.69 -0.61 -27.83
CA VAL A 307 17.95 0.11 -27.65
C VAL A 307 18.10 0.50 -26.18
N ALA A 308 19.21 0.17 -25.58
CA ALA A 308 19.54 0.57 -24.22
C ALA A 308 20.85 1.36 -24.19
N ASN A 309 20.95 2.29 -23.25
CA ASN A 309 22.18 3.02 -23.00
C ASN A 309 23.27 2.08 -22.44
N CYS A 310 24.54 2.24 -22.85
CA CYS A 310 25.62 1.39 -22.33
C CYS A 310 25.78 1.44 -20.82
N SER A 311 25.45 2.58 -20.19
CA SER A 311 25.48 2.75 -18.74
C SER A 311 24.37 1.98 -18.01
N GLN A 312 23.35 1.46 -18.70
CA GLN A 312 22.32 0.65 -18.07
C GLN A 312 22.85 -0.75 -17.75
N GLN A 313 22.50 -1.25 -16.56
CA GLN A 313 22.92 -2.59 -16.10
C GLN A 313 22.24 -3.73 -16.85
N LYS A 314 21.17 -3.47 -17.62
CA LYS A 314 20.47 -4.51 -18.38
C LYS A 314 21.41 -5.22 -19.34
N ALA A 315 21.68 -6.49 -19.04
CA ALA A 315 22.48 -7.35 -19.87
C ALA A 315 21.66 -8.02 -20.99
N TYR A 316 20.40 -8.36 -20.70
CA TYR A 316 19.50 -9.10 -21.58
C TYR A 316 18.41 -8.20 -22.17
N CYS A 317 17.93 -8.58 -23.35
CA CYS A 317 16.74 -7.94 -23.91
C CYS A 317 15.55 -8.13 -22.96
N PRO A 318 14.76 -7.08 -22.68
CA PRO A 318 13.59 -7.20 -21.81
C PRO A 318 12.45 -8.03 -22.45
N PHE A 319 12.55 -8.33 -23.74
CA PHE A 319 11.53 -9.08 -24.47
C PHE A 319 12.03 -10.47 -24.79
N PRO A 320 11.19 -11.51 -24.65
CA PRO A 320 11.50 -12.85 -25.08
C PRO A 320 11.52 -12.91 -26.60
N HIS A 321 12.43 -13.71 -27.14
CA HIS A 321 12.56 -14.02 -28.55
C HIS A 321 12.63 -15.52 -28.70
N ARG A 322 12.22 -16.03 -29.86
CA ARG A 322 12.42 -17.44 -30.20
C ARG A 322 13.81 -17.64 -30.75
N ASP A 323 14.51 -18.66 -30.26
CA ASP A 323 15.77 -19.11 -30.79
C ASP A 323 15.56 -20.02 -32.03
N GLU A 324 16.64 -20.53 -32.58
CA GLU A 324 16.59 -21.44 -33.74
C GLU A 324 15.80 -22.72 -33.47
N THR A 325 15.68 -23.10 -32.19
CA THR A 325 14.93 -24.29 -31.75
C THR A 325 13.49 -23.96 -31.36
N GLN A 326 13.03 -22.75 -31.63
CA GLN A 326 11.71 -22.22 -31.29
C GLN A 326 11.45 -22.06 -29.79
N ASN A 327 12.45 -22.22 -28.93
CA ASN A 327 12.35 -21.96 -27.52
C ASN A 327 12.39 -20.44 -27.23
N LEU A 328 11.66 -20.02 -26.23
CA LEU A 328 11.67 -18.63 -25.78
C LEU A 328 12.94 -18.34 -24.98
N THR A 329 13.70 -17.38 -25.42
CA THR A 329 14.92 -16.93 -24.77
C THR A 329 14.97 -15.42 -24.67
N GLN A 330 15.67 -14.91 -23.65
CA GLN A 330 16.03 -13.50 -23.56
C GLN A 330 17.48 -13.34 -24.02
N PRO A 331 17.70 -12.85 -25.24
CA PRO A 331 19.06 -12.78 -25.76
C PRO A 331 19.88 -11.71 -25.04
N LEU A 332 21.19 -11.99 -24.94
CA LEU A 332 22.17 -11.04 -24.43
C LEU A 332 22.27 -9.84 -25.39
N MET A 333 22.14 -8.63 -24.87
CA MET A 333 22.20 -7.41 -25.67
C MET A 333 23.60 -7.18 -26.24
N LYS A 334 23.66 -6.92 -27.54
CA LYS A 334 24.91 -6.63 -28.27
C LYS A 334 25.29 -5.15 -28.09
N ARG A 335 26.56 -4.92 -27.75
CA ARG A 335 27.08 -3.56 -27.63
C ARG A 335 27.53 -3.06 -29.03
N LEU A 336 27.03 -1.87 -29.38
CA LEU A 336 27.53 -1.07 -30.51
C LEU A 336 28.45 0.01 -29.97
N GLY A 337 29.74 -0.10 -30.25
CA GLY A 337 30.74 0.88 -29.83
C GLY A 337 30.63 2.18 -30.61
N CYS A 338 31.17 3.26 -30.04
CA CYS A 338 31.21 4.58 -30.65
C CYS A 338 32.59 5.24 -30.43
N SER A 339 33.03 6.04 -31.40
CA SER A 339 34.28 6.80 -31.33
C SER A 339 34.06 8.32 -31.21
N SER A 340 32.83 8.79 -31.19
CA SER A 340 32.49 10.21 -31.02
C SER A 340 33.10 10.78 -29.75
N LYS A 341 33.70 11.94 -29.85
CA LYS A 341 34.42 12.60 -28.74
C LYS A 341 33.67 13.85 -28.26
N PHE A 342 33.76 14.07 -26.98
CA PHE A 342 33.27 15.27 -26.32
C PHE A 342 34.45 15.91 -25.57
N ARG A 343 34.74 17.15 -25.91
CA ARG A 343 35.71 18.01 -25.21
C ARG A 343 34.91 19.09 -24.50
N VAL A 344 35.12 19.26 -23.22
CA VAL A 344 34.41 20.25 -22.41
C VAL A 344 35.43 21.24 -21.88
N PHE A 345 35.25 22.49 -22.21
CA PHE A 345 36.03 23.61 -21.71
C PHE A 345 35.18 24.32 -20.66
N GLU A 346 35.67 24.36 -19.44
CA GLU A 346 35.00 24.97 -18.29
C GLU A 346 35.98 25.93 -17.62
N PRO A 347 35.61 27.21 -17.36
CA PRO A 347 36.43 28.13 -16.61
C PRO A 347 36.79 27.53 -15.24
N LYS A 348 38.02 27.74 -14.76
CA LYS A 348 38.40 27.40 -13.39
C LYS A 348 37.48 28.16 -12.41
N GLU A 349 37.34 27.64 -11.22
CA GLU A 349 36.37 28.12 -10.23
C GLU A 349 36.52 29.63 -9.98
N GLU A 350 37.75 30.11 -9.93
CA GLU A 350 38.11 31.52 -9.74
C GLU A 350 37.62 32.46 -10.86
N PHE A 351 37.35 31.92 -12.08
CA PHE A 351 36.90 32.69 -13.24
C PHE A 351 35.42 32.47 -13.58
N ARG A 352 34.71 31.64 -12.85
CA ARG A 352 33.30 31.31 -13.18
C ARG A 352 32.39 32.50 -13.14
N THR A 353 32.59 33.44 -12.19
CA THR A 353 31.83 34.68 -12.11
C THR A 353 32.14 35.62 -13.25
N ALA A 354 33.41 35.72 -13.66
CA ALA A 354 33.86 36.61 -14.74
C ALA A 354 33.50 36.07 -16.13
N CYS A 355 33.46 34.72 -16.26
CA CYS A 355 33.14 34.04 -17.52
C CYS A 355 32.11 32.91 -17.24
N PRO A 356 30.83 33.25 -17.10
CA PRO A 356 29.79 32.28 -16.80
C PRO A 356 29.36 31.48 -18.05
N MET A 357 30.31 30.79 -18.67
CA MET A 357 30.08 30.03 -19.91
C MET A 357 30.80 28.68 -19.87
N VAL A 358 30.20 27.68 -20.49
CA VAL A 358 30.81 26.34 -20.70
C VAL A 358 30.68 25.98 -22.18
N LEU A 359 31.81 25.57 -22.78
CA LEU A 359 31.82 25.13 -24.17
C LEU A 359 31.97 23.61 -24.25
N ILE A 360 31.06 22.96 -24.94
CA ILE A 360 31.13 21.53 -25.29
C ILE A 360 31.46 21.44 -26.78
N VAL A 361 32.52 20.74 -27.11
CA VAL A 361 32.93 20.50 -28.49
C VAL A 361 32.71 19.03 -28.79
N THR A 362 31.94 18.75 -29.82
CA THR A 362 31.63 17.41 -30.29
C THR A 362 32.34 17.12 -31.64
N SER A 363 32.79 15.88 -31.81
CA SER A 363 33.40 15.43 -33.08
C SER A 363 33.23 13.94 -33.27
N GLY A 364 33.10 13.55 -34.54
CA GLY A 364 32.90 12.16 -34.95
C GLY A 364 31.42 11.74 -34.95
N PRO A 365 31.04 10.86 -35.90
CA PRO A 365 29.65 10.41 -36.01
C PRO A 365 29.29 9.41 -34.91
N HIS A 366 28.01 9.31 -34.61
CA HIS A 366 27.44 8.25 -33.77
C HIS A 366 26.94 7.10 -34.68
N PRO A 367 27.69 6.01 -34.83
CA PRO A 367 27.30 4.85 -35.68
C PRO A 367 26.37 3.90 -34.89
N HIS A 368 25.54 4.40 -34.01
CA HIS A 368 24.61 3.63 -33.19
C HIS A 368 23.31 4.38 -33.01
N PRO A 369 22.20 3.69 -32.73
CA PRO A 369 20.90 4.33 -32.47
C PRO A 369 20.96 5.35 -31.31
N VAL A 370 20.20 6.42 -31.44
CA VAL A 370 20.08 7.44 -30.38
C VAL A 370 19.50 6.79 -29.11
N PRO A 371 20.19 6.88 -27.98
CA PRO A 371 19.66 6.33 -26.73
C PRO A 371 18.52 7.18 -26.20
N LEU A 372 17.59 6.53 -25.48
CA LEU A 372 16.52 7.26 -24.78
C LEU A 372 17.10 8.17 -23.69
N PRO A 373 16.47 9.33 -23.40
CA PRO A 373 16.87 10.25 -22.33
C PRO A 373 16.47 9.67 -20.97
N THR A 374 17.14 8.60 -20.55
CA THR A 374 16.80 7.88 -19.31
C THR A 374 17.34 8.53 -18.04
N LYS A 375 18.24 9.51 -18.15
CA LYS A 375 18.77 10.23 -17.00
C LYS A 375 17.87 11.41 -16.66
N THR A 376 17.57 11.57 -15.38
CA THR A 376 16.86 12.75 -14.90
C THR A 376 17.84 13.91 -14.79
N PRO A 377 17.57 15.05 -15.45
CA PRO A 377 18.43 16.23 -15.38
C PRO A 377 18.62 16.73 -13.93
N PRO A 378 19.80 17.28 -13.58
CA PRO A 378 20.10 17.71 -12.21
C PRO A 378 19.10 18.69 -11.61
N LYS A 379 18.65 19.70 -12.37
CA LYS A 379 17.61 20.65 -11.92
C LYS A 379 16.30 19.96 -11.56
N ILE A 380 15.88 19.04 -12.39
CA ILE A 380 14.64 18.28 -12.16
C ILE A 380 14.82 17.39 -10.94
N ARG A 381 15.98 16.73 -10.81
CA ARG A 381 16.32 15.93 -9.64
C ARG A 381 16.34 16.76 -8.36
N ALA A 382 17.00 17.90 -8.35
CA ALA A 382 17.06 18.81 -7.19
C ALA A 382 15.65 19.25 -6.77
N LYS A 383 14.83 19.67 -7.73
CA LYS A 383 13.44 20.06 -7.44
C LYS A 383 12.59 18.89 -6.97
N LEU A 384 12.81 17.70 -7.50
CA LEU A 384 12.15 16.47 -7.03
C LEU A 384 12.52 16.15 -5.57
N MET A 385 13.82 16.27 -5.23
CA MET A 385 14.29 16.08 -3.86
C MET A 385 13.71 17.13 -2.90
N GLU A 386 13.60 18.38 -3.34
CA GLU A 386 12.91 19.44 -2.57
C GLU A 386 11.43 19.09 -2.31
N ILE A 387 10.72 18.60 -3.33
CA ILE A 387 9.31 18.16 -3.18
C ILE A 387 9.23 16.97 -2.21
N LEU A 388 10.13 16.00 -2.33
CA LEU A 388 10.19 14.85 -1.43
C LEU A 388 10.46 15.28 0.02
N GLY A 389 11.37 16.23 0.24
CA GLY A 389 11.64 16.77 1.58
C GLY A 389 10.42 17.48 2.21
N LYS A 390 9.57 18.08 1.38
CA LYS A 390 8.33 18.75 1.83
C LYS A 390 7.20 17.80 2.23
N LEU A 391 7.36 16.50 1.99
CA LEU A 391 6.35 15.51 2.40
C LEU A 391 6.29 15.30 3.92
N ALA A 392 7.31 15.73 4.64
CA ALA A 392 7.38 15.72 6.11
C ALA A 392 7.02 14.35 6.73
N GLU A 393 5.83 14.25 7.33
CA GLU A 393 5.34 13.02 7.98
C GLU A 393 4.98 11.91 7.00
N ASP A 394 4.67 12.22 5.75
CA ASP A 394 4.35 11.22 4.73
C ASP A 394 5.58 10.56 4.12
N LEU A 395 6.74 11.24 4.16
CA LEU A 395 7.98 10.74 3.55
C LEU A 395 8.38 9.33 3.98
N PRO A 396 8.31 8.94 5.28
CA PRO A 396 8.71 7.60 5.71
C PRO A 396 7.89 6.46 5.10
N ASP A 397 6.63 6.76 4.69
CA ASP A 397 5.66 5.77 4.21
C ASP A 397 5.32 5.95 2.73
N ILE A 398 6.03 6.85 2.04
CA ILE A 398 5.71 7.18 0.67
C ILE A 398 6.18 6.07 -0.28
N THR A 399 5.27 5.58 -1.10
CA THR A 399 5.59 4.69 -2.21
C THR A 399 5.57 5.46 -3.52
N PRO A 400 6.19 4.95 -4.60
CA PRO A 400 6.12 5.61 -5.92
C PRO A 400 4.69 5.91 -6.35
N ARG A 401 3.75 4.99 -6.11
CA ARG A 401 2.33 5.17 -6.45
C ARG A 401 1.67 6.29 -5.64
N LYS A 402 1.91 6.32 -4.32
CA LYS A 402 1.41 7.39 -3.44
C LYS A 402 2.04 8.73 -3.82
N PHE A 403 3.35 8.76 -4.10
CA PHE A 403 4.07 9.97 -4.49
C PHE A 403 3.52 10.60 -5.76
N ILE A 404 3.33 9.82 -6.82
CA ILE A 404 2.78 10.30 -8.10
C ILE A 404 1.40 10.96 -7.90
N ARG A 405 0.60 10.47 -6.98
CA ARG A 405 -0.75 10.98 -6.68
C ARG A 405 -0.80 11.97 -5.52
N HIS A 406 0.33 12.24 -4.90
CA HIS A 406 0.37 13.11 -3.72
C HIS A 406 -0.09 14.53 -4.07
N PRO A 407 -0.93 15.18 -3.24
CA PRO A 407 -1.46 16.53 -3.53
C PRO A 407 -0.37 17.57 -3.82
N LEU A 408 0.75 17.53 -3.12
CA LEU A 408 1.88 18.43 -3.38
C LEU A 408 2.46 18.25 -4.79
N VAL A 409 2.59 17.02 -5.25
CA VAL A 409 3.10 16.69 -6.59
C VAL A 409 2.08 17.15 -7.64
N GLN A 410 0.81 16.84 -7.43
CA GLN A 410 -0.25 17.24 -8.35
C GLN A 410 -0.40 18.76 -8.42
N SER A 411 -0.36 19.46 -7.29
CA SER A 411 -0.38 20.93 -7.25
C SER A 411 0.81 21.53 -7.99
N PHE A 412 2.03 21.01 -7.77
CA PHE A 412 3.21 21.44 -8.51
C PHE A 412 3.06 21.23 -10.01
N LEU A 413 2.61 20.06 -10.45
CA LEU A 413 2.45 19.73 -11.86
C LEU A 413 1.36 20.58 -12.52
N THR A 414 0.21 20.75 -11.87
CA THR A 414 -0.89 21.58 -12.38
C THR A 414 -0.47 23.05 -12.48
N SER A 415 0.27 23.57 -11.51
CA SER A 415 0.82 24.94 -11.57
C SER A 415 1.82 25.09 -12.70
N LYS A 416 2.67 24.07 -12.93
CA LYS A 416 3.69 24.09 -13.98
C LYS A 416 3.09 23.90 -15.38
N TYR A 417 2.02 23.12 -15.50
CA TYR A 417 1.41 22.76 -16.79
C TYR A 417 -0.11 23.02 -16.78
N PRO A 418 -0.53 24.28 -16.71
CA PRO A 418 -1.96 24.63 -16.56
C PRO A 418 -2.83 24.24 -17.75
N LEU A 419 -2.22 24.00 -18.91
CA LEU A 419 -2.94 23.61 -20.14
C LEU A 419 -3.05 22.09 -20.33
N ILE A 420 -2.40 21.28 -19.47
CA ILE A 420 -2.45 19.83 -19.58
C ILE A 420 -3.51 19.33 -18.60
N VAL A 421 -4.47 18.59 -19.11
CA VAL A 421 -5.45 17.89 -18.27
C VAL A 421 -4.74 16.73 -17.56
N CYS A 422 -4.75 16.72 -16.23
CA CYS A 422 -4.09 15.70 -15.42
C CYS A 422 -2.59 15.54 -15.72
N PRO A 423 -1.76 16.56 -15.52
CA PRO A 423 -0.34 16.49 -15.79
C PRO A 423 0.34 15.46 -14.90
N THR A 424 1.33 14.76 -15.46
CA THR A 424 2.07 13.69 -14.80
C THR A 424 3.55 14.04 -14.66
N LEU A 425 4.28 13.28 -13.88
CA LEU A 425 5.74 13.42 -13.79
C LEU A 425 6.44 13.17 -15.14
N ALA A 426 5.84 12.38 -16.03
CA ALA A 426 6.37 12.15 -17.37
C ALA A 426 6.29 13.41 -18.24
N ASP A 427 5.29 14.27 -18.04
CA ASP A 427 5.19 15.57 -18.72
C ASP A 427 6.30 16.52 -18.26
N TRP A 428 6.75 16.37 -17.02
CA TRP A 428 7.89 17.12 -16.52
C TRP A 428 9.21 16.60 -17.11
N HIS A 429 9.45 15.28 -17.07
CA HIS A 429 10.56 14.65 -17.77
C HIS A 429 10.30 13.17 -18.01
N VAL A 430 10.61 12.67 -19.21
CA VAL A 430 10.32 11.29 -19.63
C VAL A 430 10.98 10.23 -18.74
N SER A 431 12.14 10.53 -18.12
CA SER A 431 12.80 9.59 -17.20
C SER A 431 11.97 9.30 -15.94
N LEU A 432 11.06 10.20 -15.57
CA LEU A 432 10.19 10.07 -14.40
C LEU A 432 8.95 9.20 -14.67
N SER A 433 8.75 8.73 -15.91
CA SER A 433 7.80 7.64 -16.18
C SER A 433 8.27 6.31 -15.58
N ASN A 434 9.57 6.16 -15.34
CA ASN A 434 10.16 4.97 -14.74
C ASN A 434 10.00 4.99 -13.22
N ARG A 435 9.16 4.10 -12.69
CA ARG A 435 8.90 3.96 -11.24
C ARG A 435 10.17 3.65 -10.44
N SER A 436 11.12 2.92 -11.01
CA SER A 436 12.38 2.61 -10.35
C SER A 436 13.24 3.85 -10.11
N HIS A 437 13.19 4.84 -11.01
CA HIS A 437 13.84 6.14 -10.76
C HIS A 437 13.17 6.88 -9.59
N ILE A 438 11.84 6.93 -9.59
CA ILE A 438 11.08 7.56 -8.50
C ILE A 438 11.38 6.85 -7.17
N LYS A 439 11.39 5.51 -7.14
CA LYS A 439 11.77 4.73 -5.97
C LYS A 439 13.17 5.08 -5.47
N SER A 440 14.14 5.17 -6.39
CA SER A 440 15.51 5.52 -6.06
C SER A 440 15.60 6.92 -5.41
N TYR A 441 14.87 7.90 -5.92
CA TYR A 441 14.82 9.24 -5.33
C TYR A 441 14.10 9.27 -3.98
N ILE A 442 13.01 8.53 -3.82
CA ILE A 442 12.35 8.35 -2.53
C ILE A 442 13.32 7.74 -1.52
N LYS A 443 14.03 6.68 -1.90
CA LYS A 443 15.03 6.05 -1.04
C LYS A 443 16.13 7.03 -0.60
N LEU A 444 16.63 7.84 -1.53
CA LEU A 444 17.63 8.88 -1.22
C LEU A 444 17.05 9.92 -0.26
N ALA A 445 15.83 10.41 -0.48
CA ALA A 445 15.19 11.37 0.39
C ALA A 445 14.95 10.80 1.80
N ILE A 446 14.52 9.53 1.90
CA ILE A 446 14.37 8.86 3.19
C ILE A 446 15.74 8.74 3.89
N GLN A 447 16.80 8.38 3.18
CA GLN A 447 18.15 8.30 3.76
C GLN A 447 18.66 9.65 4.26
N GLU A 448 18.36 10.74 3.56
CA GLU A 448 18.72 12.09 3.93
C GLU A 448 17.95 12.60 5.15
N HIS A 449 16.61 12.43 5.13
CA HIS A 449 15.73 12.96 6.18
C HIS A 449 15.53 12.01 7.37
N CYS A 450 15.80 10.71 7.18
CA CYS A 450 15.68 9.68 8.21
C CYS A 450 16.99 8.85 8.26
N PRO A 451 18.12 9.44 8.61
CA PRO A 451 19.44 8.78 8.53
C PRO A 451 19.55 7.54 9.42
N PHE A 452 18.75 7.45 10.48
CA PHE A 452 18.67 6.28 11.38
C PHE A 452 17.54 5.30 11.00
N GLY A 453 16.99 5.45 9.78
CA GLY A 453 15.88 4.63 9.28
C GLY A 453 14.51 5.07 9.81
N THR A 454 13.47 4.32 9.39
CA THR A 454 12.07 4.61 9.70
C THR A 454 11.46 3.71 10.78
N GLY A 455 12.26 2.79 11.33
CA GLY A 455 11.88 1.88 12.42
C GLY A 455 12.27 2.40 13.80
N TRP A 456 12.59 1.46 14.70
CA TRP A 456 12.92 1.72 16.10
C TRP A 456 14.05 2.75 16.29
N SER A 457 15.18 2.58 15.59
CA SER A 457 16.33 3.49 15.70
C SER A 457 15.99 4.90 15.23
N GLY A 458 15.13 5.04 14.21
CA GLY A 458 14.63 6.34 13.75
C GLY A 458 13.82 7.06 14.82
N VAL A 459 12.98 6.34 15.57
CA VAL A 459 12.20 6.93 16.68
C VAL A 459 13.07 7.26 17.88
N VAL A 460 14.07 6.42 18.20
CA VAL A 460 15.06 6.75 19.26
C VAL A 460 15.79 8.04 18.93
N ASN A 461 16.23 8.20 17.67
CA ASN A 461 16.87 9.44 17.22
C ASN A 461 15.90 10.64 17.28
N LEU A 462 14.64 10.46 16.85
CA LEU A 462 13.64 11.53 16.93
C LEU A 462 13.43 11.99 18.38
N LYS A 463 13.35 11.04 19.34
CA LYS A 463 13.25 11.38 20.76
C LYS A 463 14.48 12.17 21.22
N ALA A 464 15.69 11.73 20.90
CA ALA A 464 16.90 12.44 21.23
C ALA A 464 16.92 13.88 20.67
N GLN A 465 16.44 14.07 19.45
CA GLN A 465 16.28 15.40 18.86
C GLN A 465 15.24 16.24 19.60
N GLN A 466 14.09 15.67 20.00
CA GLN A 466 13.10 16.36 20.82
C GLN A 466 13.68 16.75 22.18
N ASP A 467 14.43 15.87 22.81
CA ASP A 467 15.03 16.14 24.14
C ASP A 467 16.03 17.27 24.13
N VAL A 468 16.73 17.48 23.00
CA VAL A 468 17.72 18.58 22.84
C VAL A 468 17.07 19.87 22.38
N ARG A 469 16.10 19.79 21.45
CA ARG A 469 15.56 20.97 20.76
C ARG A 469 14.32 21.56 21.41
N LEU A 470 13.54 20.72 22.12
CA LEU A 470 12.26 21.13 22.66
C LEU A 470 12.30 21.21 24.18
N PRO A 471 11.66 22.23 24.77
CA PRO A 471 11.45 22.26 26.21
C PRO A 471 10.61 21.04 26.66
N PRO A 472 10.72 20.56 27.90
CA PRO A 472 10.00 19.39 28.38
C PRO A 472 8.49 19.42 28.12
N ALA A 473 7.87 20.61 28.19
CA ALA A 473 6.44 20.81 27.95
C ALA A 473 5.98 20.51 26.53
N ASP A 474 6.87 20.60 25.55
CA ASP A 474 6.54 20.42 24.14
C ASP A 474 6.95 19.03 23.59
N ARG A 475 7.56 18.19 24.44
CA ARG A 475 7.97 16.84 24.07
C ARG A 475 6.79 15.90 23.99
N TYR A 476 6.60 15.29 22.85
CA TYR A 476 5.52 14.33 22.62
C TYR A 476 5.92 12.90 22.96
N ILE A 477 7.14 12.46 22.57
CA ILE A 477 7.69 11.14 22.90
C ILE A 477 8.23 11.20 24.32
N ARG A 478 7.51 10.61 25.27
CA ARG A 478 7.87 10.68 26.69
C ARG A 478 8.80 9.56 27.12
N ARG A 479 8.52 8.33 26.72
CA ARG A 479 9.29 7.15 27.08
C ARG A 479 9.59 6.29 25.86
N ILE A 480 10.79 5.76 25.82
CA ILE A 480 11.17 4.65 24.94
C ILE A 480 11.76 3.58 25.85
N ILE A 481 11.14 2.41 25.88
CA ILE A 481 11.48 1.32 26.78
C ILE A 481 11.78 0.08 25.94
N ALA A 482 12.94 -0.53 26.18
CA ALA A 482 13.33 -1.81 25.63
C ALA A 482 13.83 -2.69 26.76
N LEU A 483 13.07 -3.71 27.09
CA LEU A 483 13.36 -4.61 28.21
C LEU A 483 13.37 -6.06 27.72
N PRO A 484 14.29 -6.91 28.21
CA PRO A 484 14.18 -8.35 28.02
C PRO A 484 12.84 -8.87 28.58
N ALA A 485 12.16 -9.73 27.83
CA ALA A 485 10.83 -10.23 28.23
C ALA A 485 10.85 -11.02 29.56
N ASN A 486 11.99 -11.62 29.89
CA ASN A 486 12.20 -12.32 31.15
C ASN A 486 12.37 -11.40 32.38
N THR A 487 12.50 -10.09 32.20
CA THR A 487 12.54 -9.12 33.29
C THR A 487 11.17 -8.79 33.87
N LEU A 488 10.10 -9.10 33.16
CA LEU A 488 8.73 -8.93 33.63
C LEU A 488 8.19 -10.24 34.20
N VAL A 489 7.42 -10.14 35.28
CA VAL A 489 6.78 -11.30 35.89
C VAL A 489 5.82 -11.95 34.90
N ARG A 490 6.01 -13.22 34.61
CA ARG A 490 5.15 -14.00 33.72
C ARG A 490 3.90 -14.44 34.50
N HIS A 491 2.74 -14.18 33.94
CA HIS A 491 1.49 -14.68 34.47
C HIS A 491 1.04 -15.85 33.58
N GLU A 492 0.63 -16.96 34.17
CA GLU A 492 0.26 -18.22 33.50
C GLU A 492 -0.84 -18.08 32.42
N GLU A 493 -1.58 -16.98 32.48
CA GLU A 493 -2.65 -16.66 31.51
C GLU A 493 -2.13 -15.82 30.32
N ASP A 494 -0.87 -15.43 30.32
CA ASP A 494 -0.23 -14.71 29.22
C ASP A 494 0.11 -15.69 28.11
N ASP A 495 -0.21 -15.34 26.87
CA ASP A 495 -0.05 -16.12 25.65
C ASP A 495 1.15 -17.09 25.66
N PRO A 496 0.95 -18.37 25.34
CA PRO A 496 2.01 -19.39 25.33
C PRO A 496 3.05 -19.15 24.22
N GLU A 497 2.80 -18.27 23.27
CA GLU A 497 3.66 -18.00 22.12
C GLU A 497 4.65 -16.86 22.39
N ILE A 498 5.71 -17.14 23.12
CA ILE A 498 6.89 -16.27 23.10
C ILE A 498 7.83 -16.82 22.03
N ASP A 499 7.96 -16.06 20.97
CA ASP A 499 9.00 -16.29 19.98
C ASP A 499 10.38 -16.12 20.66
N GLU A 500 11.12 -17.19 20.78
CA GLU A 500 12.45 -17.21 21.43
C GLU A 500 13.46 -16.29 20.72
N LYS A 501 13.18 -15.89 19.47
CA LYS A 501 14.10 -15.06 18.67
C LYS A 501 14.03 -13.58 18.97
N ASP A 502 12.89 -13.02 19.41
CA ASP A 502 12.78 -11.60 19.81
C ASP A 502 12.30 -11.49 21.26
N ASN A 503 13.21 -11.78 22.19
CA ASN A 503 12.94 -11.77 23.63
C ASN A 503 12.91 -10.36 24.23
N MET A 504 12.58 -9.33 23.41
CA MET A 504 12.53 -7.95 23.85
C MET A 504 11.11 -7.40 23.84
N ILE A 505 10.70 -6.77 24.92
CA ILE A 505 9.51 -5.92 24.96
C ILE A 505 9.95 -4.52 24.59
N ARG A 506 9.37 -3.99 23.55
CA ARG A 506 9.60 -2.61 23.09
C ARG A 506 8.32 -1.81 23.20
N MET A 507 8.39 -0.65 23.84
CA MET A 507 7.28 0.27 23.94
C MET A 507 7.73 1.72 23.80
N ILE A 508 6.89 2.53 23.17
CA ILE A 508 7.07 3.97 23.01
C ILE A 508 5.81 4.64 23.52
N ILE A 509 5.96 5.49 24.53
CA ILE A 509 4.82 6.20 25.12
C ILE A 509 4.87 7.64 24.65
N CYS A 510 3.81 8.06 23.98
CA CYS A 510 3.61 9.39 23.41
C CYS A 510 2.45 10.08 24.13
N MET A 511 2.73 11.23 24.73
CA MET A 511 1.75 11.97 25.50
C MET A 511 2.15 13.44 25.59
N ALA A 512 1.30 14.33 25.10
CA ALA A 512 1.49 15.76 25.29
C ALA A 512 1.23 16.15 26.75
N VAL A 513 1.90 17.15 27.29
CA VAL A 513 1.68 17.65 28.67
C VAL A 513 0.22 18.07 28.88
N GLU A 514 -0.40 18.64 27.87
CA GLU A 514 -1.83 18.96 27.89
C GLU A 514 -2.70 17.70 28.03
N GLY A 515 -2.31 16.58 27.40
CA GLY A 515 -2.96 15.27 27.58
C GLY A 515 -2.91 14.80 29.03
N SER A 516 -1.74 14.94 29.69
CA SER A 516 -1.58 14.63 31.10
C SER A 516 -2.50 15.48 31.99
N ARG A 517 -2.53 16.79 31.77
CA ARG A 517 -3.39 17.73 32.53
C ARG A 517 -4.87 17.39 32.34
N ARG A 518 -5.28 17.08 31.14
CA ARG A 518 -6.67 16.74 30.84
C ARG A 518 -7.07 15.37 31.36
N LEU A 519 -6.17 14.38 31.30
CA LEU A 519 -6.43 13.09 31.92
C LEU A 519 -6.68 13.24 33.43
N LEU A 520 -5.88 14.07 34.12
CA LEU A 520 -6.05 14.33 35.52
C LEU A 520 -7.37 15.13 35.83
N ALA A 521 -7.68 16.13 35.00
CA ALA A 521 -8.81 17.05 35.26
C ALA A 521 -10.16 16.50 34.80
N ALA A 522 -10.20 15.82 33.64
CA ALA A 522 -11.44 15.46 32.94
C ALA A 522 -11.57 13.94 32.67
N GLY A 523 -10.54 13.15 32.93
CA GLY A 523 -10.52 11.70 32.64
C GLY A 523 -11.40 10.86 33.58
N ARG A 524 -12.68 11.17 33.67
CA ARG A 524 -13.63 10.43 34.56
C ARG A 524 -14.06 9.09 33.93
N TYR A 525 -14.41 9.12 32.65
CA TYR A 525 -14.89 7.98 31.88
C TYR A 525 -13.88 7.73 30.74
N VAL A 526 -12.96 6.86 31.00
CA VAL A 526 -11.83 6.63 30.10
C VAL A 526 -12.11 5.42 29.21
N GLN A 527 -11.70 5.50 27.99
CA GLN A 527 -11.74 4.38 27.03
C GLN A 527 -10.35 4.07 26.55
N SER A 528 -10.05 2.77 26.38
CA SER A 528 -8.83 2.32 25.75
C SER A 528 -9.10 1.23 24.71
N ASP A 529 -8.31 1.23 23.65
CA ASP A 529 -8.40 0.23 22.60
C ASP A 529 -7.04 0.01 21.95
N ILE A 530 -6.90 -1.07 21.17
CA ILE A 530 -5.67 -1.46 20.49
C ILE A 530 -5.91 -1.58 19.00
N ALA A 531 -5.19 -0.79 18.21
CA ALA A 531 -5.20 -0.88 16.76
C ALA A 531 -4.11 -1.85 16.28
N PHE A 532 -4.49 -2.84 15.47
CA PHE A 532 -3.62 -3.96 15.07
C PHE A 532 -2.91 -3.78 13.73
N ARG A 533 -3.36 -2.90 12.84
CA ARG A 533 -2.92 -2.86 11.44
C ARG A 533 -2.32 -1.53 11.01
N ARG A 534 -2.21 -0.57 11.90
CA ARG A 534 -1.75 0.76 11.51
C ARG A 534 -0.24 0.84 11.38
N ILE A 535 0.49 0.21 12.28
CA ILE A 535 1.96 0.26 12.35
C ILE A 535 2.54 -1.12 12.10
N MET A 536 3.53 -1.22 11.23
CA MET A 536 4.22 -2.48 10.98
C MET A 536 5.05 -2.91 12.19
N GLY A 537 4.80 -4.14 12.67
CA GLY A 537 5.53 -4.74 13.80
C GLY A 537 5.21 -4.18 15.18
N PHE A 538 4.24 -3.26 15.29
CA PHE A 538 3.78 -2.70 16.55
C PHE A 538 2.26 -2.60 16.58
N LEU A 539 1.74 -2.70 17.78
CA LEU A 539 0.36 -2.45 18.11
C LEU A 539 0.25 -1.03 18.66
N GLU A 540 -0.81 -0.34 18.37
CA GLU A 540 -1.04 1.01 18.85
C GLU A 540 -2.16 0.99 19.90
N PHE A 541 -1.78 1.19 21.16
CA PHE A 541 -2.71 1.37 22.27
C PHE A 541 -3.05 2.84 22.37
N GLU A 542 -4.32 3.15 22.44
CA GLU A 542 -4.83 4.51 22.59
C GLU A 542 -5.64 4.63 23.88
N LEU A 543 -5.46 5.77 24.56
CA LEU A 543 -6.22 6.16 25.74
C LEU A 543 -6.96 7.46 25.46
N ALA A 544 -8.30 7.43 25.54
CA ALA A 544 -9.13 8.56 25.15
C ALA A 544 -10.36 8.72 26.04
N CYS A 545 -11.00 9.87 25.98
CA CYS A 545 -12.36 10.09 26.51
C CYS A 545 -13.21 10.91 25.52
N LEU A 546 -14.52 10.96 25.77
CA LEU A 546 -15.43 11.87 25.10
C LEU A 546 -15.43 13.22 25.84
N GLU A 547 -14.96 14.26 25.15
CA GLU A 547 -15.21 15.62 25.60
C GLU A 547 -16.64 16.02 25.21
N ARG A 548 -17.52 16.00 26.18
CA ARG A 548 -18.97 16.11 25.93
C ARG A 548 -19.41 17.51 25.50
N ASP A 549 -18.80 18.55 26.04
CA ASP A 549 -19.15 19.94 25.70
C ASP A 549 -18.77 20.28 24.26
N ALA A 550 -17.61 19.83 23.82
CA ALA A 550 -17.15 19.97 22.43
C ALA A 550 -17.62 18.85 21.49
N ASN A 551 -18.29 17.82 22.01
CA ASN A 551 -18.71 16.62 21.29
C ASN A 551 -17.60 16.02 20.41
N THR A 552 -16.40 15.92 20.96
CA THR A 552 -15.22 15.43 20.26
C THR A 552 -14.45 14.40 21.08
N SER A 553 -13.71 13.54 20.40
CA SER A 553 -12.79 12.62 21.07
C SER A 553 -11.52 13.35 21.49
N LEU A 554 -11.10 13.13 22.71
CA LEU A 554 -9.86 13.61 23.27
C LEU A 554 -8.93 12.43 23.51
N ILE A 555 -7.78 12.43 22.84
CA ILE A 555 -6.75 11.41 23.00
C ILE A 555 -5.74 11.92 24.02
N PHE A 556 -5.57 11.19 25.10
CA PHE A 556 -4.60 11.52 26.14
C PHE A 556 -3.21 11.00 25.83
N CYS A 557 -3.15 9.75 25.37
CA CYS A 557 -1.92 9.02 25.22
C CYS A 557 -2.02 8.00 24.08
N ARG A 558 -0.91 7.80 23.36
CA ARG A 558 -0.65 6.70 22.42
C ARG A 558 0.54 5.90 22.87
N VAL A 559 0.42 4.58 22.82
CA VAL A 559 1.54 3.70 23.12
C VAL A 559 1.75 2.72 21.95
N TYR A 560 2.95 2.69 21.44
CA TYR A 560 3.35 1.70 20.43
C TYR A 560 4.06 0.56 21.14
N ILE A 561 3.49 -0.63 21.08
CA ILE A 561 3.96 -1.80 21.82
C ILE A 561 4.01 -3.03 20.91
N ASN A 562 5.04 -3.86 21.06
CA ASN A 562 5.19 -5.07 20.27
C ASN A 562 4.62 -6.33 20.95
N ARG A 563 4.11 -6.21 22.17
CA ARG A 563 3.54 -7.33 22.95
C ARG A 563 2.30 -6.92 23.74
N GLN A 564 1.41 -7.89 23.98
CA GLN A 564 0.12 -7.65 24.65
C GLN A 564 -0.01 -8.40 25.99
N SER A 565 1.07 -8.81 26.62
CA SER A 565 1.03 -9.48 27.91
C SER A 565 0.50 -8.57 29.04
N ALA A 566 -0.02 -9.15 30.10
CA ALA A 566 -0.50 -8.40 31.27
C ALA A 566 0.61 -7.57 31.89
N ALA A 567 1.82 -8.12 31.99
CA ALA A 567 2.98 -7.42 32.51
C ALA A 567 3.42 -6.23 31.64
N ALA A 568 3.30 -6.36 30.31
CA ALA A 568 3.58 -5.25 29.40
C ALA A 568 2.57 -4.13 29.57
N HIS A 569 1.27 -4.43 29.64
CA HIS A 569 0.23 -3.44 29.88
C HIS A 569 0.32 -2.82 31.30
N GLN A 570 0.65 -3.61 32.32
CA GLN A 570 0.92 -3.05 33.65
C GLN A 570 2.00 -1.97 33.59
N ARG A 571 3.09 -2.24 32.87
CA ARG A 571 4.17 -1.27 32.68
C ARG A 571 3.71 -0.02 31.94
N VAL A 572 2.86 -0.16 30.93
CA VAL A 572 2.25 0.99 30.24
C VAL A 572 1.48 1.89 31.22
N PHE A 573 0.63 1.32 32.06
CA PHE A 573 -0.14 2.09 33.03
C PHE A 573 0.72 2.77 34.08
N GLU A 574 1.75 2.09 34.57
CA GLU A 574 2.75 2.67 35.51
C GLU A 574 3.46 3.90 34.92
N GLU A 575 3.86 3.80 33.66
CA GLU A 575 4.53 4.91 32.97
C GLU A 575 3.58 6.06 32.69
N ILE A 576 2.33 5.78 32.28
CA ILE A 576 1.32 6.84 32.08
C ILE A 576 1.12 7.61 33.38
N GLU A 577 0.98 6.91 34.51
CA GLU A 577 0.81 7.55 35.81
C GLU A 577 2.05 8.36 36.22
N SER A 578 3.25 7.83 35.99
CA SER A 578 4.50 8.55 36.22
C SER A 578 4.58 9.84 35.41
N ILE A 579 4.24 9.78 34.12
CA ILE A 579 4.22 10.94 33.22
C ILE A 579 3.22 11.99 33.70
N VAL A 580 2.01 11.57 34.07
CA VAL A 580 1.00 12.51 34.60
C VAL A 580 1.51 13.19 35.88
N LYS A 581 2.14 12.46 36.78
CA LYS A 581 2.72 13.01 37.99
C LYS A 581 3.88 13.97 37.71
N GLU A 582 4.74 13.65 36.76
CA GLU A 582 5.82 14.54 36.33
C GLU A 582 5.30 15.86 35.73
N ASP A 583 4.23 15.80 34.94
CA ASP A 583 3.67 16.97 34.25
C ASP A 583 2.81 17.86 35.11
N THR A 584 2.15 17.28 36.12
CA THR A 584 1.11 17.96 36.93
C THR A 584 1.45 18.10 38.40
N GLY A 585 2.42 17.34 38.88
CA GLY A 585 2.73 17.23 40.33
C GLY A 585 1.77 16.32 41.11
N GLU A 586 0.67 15.84 40.48
CA GLU A 586 -0.34 15.01 41.12
C GLU A 586 -0.43 13.63 40.42
N SER A 587 -0.67 12.58 41.23
CA SER A 587 -0.94 11.23 40.71
C SER A 587 -2.42 11.10 40.31
N LEU A 588 -2.71 10.17 39.41
CA LEU A 588 -4.09 9.82 39.04
C LEU A 588 -4.86 9.32 40.26
N LYS A 589 -6.11 9.70 40.35
CA LYS A 589 -6.97 9.31 41.46
C LYS A 589 -8.06 8.37 40.99
N TRP A 590 -8.04 7.17 41.52
CA TRP A 590 -9.01 6.12 41.24
C TRP A 590 -10.07 6.15 42.35
N ARG A 591 -11.37 6.18 42.01
CA ARG A 591 -12.44 6.35 42.98
C ARG A 591 -12.37 5.30 44.10
N HIS A 592 -12.34 4.01 43.76
CA HIS A 592 -12.35 2.94 44.76
C HIS A 592 -11.09 2.92 45.64
N LEU A 593 -9.99 3.48 45.21
CA LEU A 593 -8.74 3.56 45.99
C LEU A 593 -8.65 4.84 46.83
N HIS A 594 -9.15 5.97 46.33
CA HIS A 594 -8.82 7.27 46.90
C HIS A 594 -10.02 8.00 47.52
N ALA A 595 -11.28 7.65 47.16
CA ALA A 595 -12.44 8.30 47.75
C ALA A 595 -12.60 7.93 49.22
N SER A 596 -13.20 8.84 49.99
CA SER A 596 -13.45 8.65 51.41
C SER A 596 -14.87 8.13 51.70
N SER A 597 -15.78 8.20 50.72
CA SER A 597 -17.14 7.74 50.81
C SER A 597 -17.60 7.01 49.55
N ALA A 598 -18.43 5.98 49.71
CA ALA A 598 -19.06 5.25 48.62
C ALA A 598 -20.19 6.03 47.94
N GLU A 599 -20.81 6.97 48.61
CA GLU A 599 -22.04 7.65 48.19
C GLU A 599 -21.86 9.18 48.13
N GLY A 600 -22.56 9.78 47.18
CA GLY A 600 -22.71 11.24 47.06
C GLY A 600 -21.87 11.91 45.97
N PRO A 601 -22.29 13.09 45.46
CA PRO A 601 -21.63 13.83 44.40
C PRO A 601 -20.21 14.28 44.79
N ASP A 602 -19.90 14.49 46.04
CA ASP A 602 -18.57 14.84 46.53
C ASP A 602 -17.58 13.69 46.45
N GLY A 603 -18.09 12.44 46.33
CA GLY A 603 -17.28 11.24 46.10
C GLY A 603 -16.76 11.07 44.65
N TYR A 604 -17.25 11.91 43.73
CA TYR A 604 -16.88 11.80 42.31
C TYR A 604 -15.78 12.76 41.87
N GLY A 605 -15.45 13.76 42.61
CA GLY A 605 -14.36 14.71 42.36
C GLY A 605 -13.58 14.58 41.07
N LYS A 606 -12.25 14.64 41.16
CA LYS A 606 -11.33 14.39 40.04
C LYS A 606 -10.89 12.93 39.96
N PHE A 607 -11.81 11.99 40.17
CA PHE A 607 -11.50 10.55 40.14
C PHE A 607 -11.79 9.93 38.79
N ILE A 608 -10.97 8.94 38.39
CA ILE A 608 -11.33 7.98 37.33
C ILE A 608 -12.47 7.11 37.92
N LEU A 609 -13.61 7.16 37.27
CA LEU A 609 -14.85 6.49 37.73
C LEU A 609 -15.07 5.16 37.00
N SER A 610 -14.86 5.14 35.69
CA SER A 610 -14.93 3.92 34.89
C SER A 610 -13.90 3.87 33.75
N TRP A 611 -13.55 2.65 33.38
CA TRP A 611 -12.63 2.36 32.30
C TRP A 611 -13.28 1.36 31.36
N THR A 612 -13.56 1.79 30.14
CA THR A 612 -14.19 0.94 29.12
C THR A 612 -13.14 0.47 28.13
N ALA A 613 -13.03 -0.85 27.92
CA ALA A 613 -12.08 -1.44 26.98
C ALA A 613 -12.65 -2.67 26.26
N ASP A 614 -11.88 -3.22 25.34
CA ASP A 614 -12.18 -4.49 24.69
C ASP A 614 -11.99 -5.69 25.67
N GLN A 615 -12.35 -6.88 25.21
CA GLN A 615 -12.23 -8.13 25.97
C GLN A 615 -10.79 -8.68 26.06
N HIS A 616 -9.79 -7.83 25.82
CA HIS A 616 -8.40 -8.30 25.83
C HIS A 616 -7.91 -8.60 27.24
N ARG A 617 -7.60 -9.89 27.52
CA ARG A 617 -7.23 -10.37 28.86
C ARG A 617 -5.98 -9.70 29.42
N GLY A 618 -4.94 -9.58 28.60
CA GLY A 618 -3.67 -8.94 29.00
C GLY A 618 -3.85 -7.50 29.39
N GLN A 619 -4.64 -6.72 28.66
CA GLN A 619 -4.92 -5.32 28.97
C GLN A 619 -5.71 -5.18 30.29
N ALA A 620 -6.78 -5.96 30.45
CA ALA A 620 -7.61 -5.92 31.66
C ALA A 620 -6.80 -6.34 32.89
N LYS A 621 -6.10 -7.48 32.83
CA LYS A 621 -5.27 -7.95 33.91
C LYS A 621 -4.13 -6.99 34.24
N GLY A 622 -3.49 -6.39 33.21
CA GLY A 622 -2.43 -5.39 33.38
C GLY A 622 -2.90 -4.15 34.15
N LEU A 623 -4.12 -3.68 33.87
CA LEU A 623 -4.75 -2.59 34.64
C LEU A 623 -5.00 -3.02 36.08
N GLY A 624 -5.56 -4.23 36.30
CA GLY A 624 -5.79 -4.76 37.65
C GLY A 624 -4.51 -4.90 38.47
N LEU A 625 -3.41 -5.40 37.85
CA LEU A 625 -2.10 -5.49 38.50
C LEU A 625 -1.53 -4.10 38.88
N HIS A 626 -1.70 -3.11 38.00
CA HIS A 626 -1.30 -1.74 38.31
C HIS A 626 -2.06 -1.19 39.51
N LEU A 627 -3.38 -1.38 39.56
CA LEU A 627 -4.21 -0.94 40.69
C LEU A 627 -3.87 -1.66 41.98
N GLN A 628 -3.60 -2.95 41.94
CA GLN A 628 -3.15 -3.72 43.09
C GLN A 628 -1.79 -3.20 43.59
N LYS A 629 -0.85 -2.86 42.72
CA LYS A 629 0.41 -2.23 43.09
C LYS A 629 0.20 -0.86 43.75
N LEU A 630 -0.75 -0.06 43.26
CA LEU A 630 -1.10 1.20 43.93
C LEU A 630 -1.68 0.95 45.31
N ALA A 631 -2.60 -0.01 45.44
CA ALA A 631 -3.22 -0.39 46.70
C ALA A 631 -2.19 -0.86 47.73
N SER A 632 -1.18 -1.63 47.33
CA SER A 632 -0.11 -2.13 48.21
C SER A 632 0.71 -1.01 48.87
N ASN A 633 0.76 0.16 48.24
CA ASN A 633 1.46 1.33 48.76
C ASN A 633 0.59 2.22 49.68
N MET A 634 -0.69 1.83 49.91
CA MET A 634 -1.58 2.57 50.79
C MET A 634 -1.55 2.01 52.21
N ALA A 635 -2.25 2.70 53.12
CA ALA A 635 -2.33 2.27 54.52
C ALA A 635 -3.02 0.88 54.62
N THR A 636 -2.45 -0.04 55.38
CA THR A 636 -2.98 -1.40 55.61
C THR A 636 -4.36 -1.43 56.27
N THR A 637 -4.70 -0.35 56.93
CA THR A 637 -6.01 -0.17 57.62
C THR A 637 -7.11 0.38 56.71
N LYS A 638 -6.76 0.70 55.45
CA LYS A 638 -7.75 1.27 54.53
C LYS A 638 -8.72 0.19 54.07
N VAL A 639 -9.96 0.30 54.48
CA VAL A 639 -11.03 -0.61 54.08
C VAL A 639 -11.54 -0.30 52.67
N ASP A 640 -12.03 -1.32 51.98
CA ASP A 640 -12.69 -1.16 50.70
C ASP A 640 -14.05 -0.48 50.85
N LEU A 641 -14.40 0.43 49.96
CA LEU A 641 -15.66 1.18 49.97
C LEU A 641 -16.90 0.33 49.72
N HIS A 642 -16.74 -0.77 48.99
CA HIS A 642 -17.85 -1.64 48.54
C HIS A 642 -17.98 -2.90 49.38
N GLU A 643 -16.87 -3.38 49.96
CA GLU A 643 -16.80 -4.57 50.83
C GLU A 643 -16.04 -4.20 52.12
N PRO A 644 -16.71 -3.50 53.10
CA PRO A 644 -16.01 -2.94 54.27
C PRO A 644 -15.34 -3.98 55.19
N HIS A 645 -15.59 -5.25 54.97
CA HIS A 645 -14.96 -6.35 55.70
C HIS A 645 -13.58 -6.71 55.13
N ARG A 646 -13.19 -6.13 54.03
CA ARG A 646 -11.88 -6.33 53.35
C ARG A 646 -11.09 -5.01 53.34
N THR A 647 -9.79 -5.14 53.38
CA THR A 647 -8.92 -3.99 53.10
C THR A 647 -8.63 -3.87 51.58
N ILE A 648 -8.28 -2.69 51.10
CA ILE A 648 -7.95 -2.51 49.69
C ILE A 648 -6.71 -3.29 49.29
N GLN A 649 -5.84 -3.68 50.23
CA GLN A 649 -4.67 -4.51 50.00
C GLN A 649 -5.00 -5.99 49.82
N ASP A 650 -6.16 -6.45 50.32
CA ASP A 650 -6.64 -7.82 50.16
C ASP A 650 -7.28 -8.08 48.78
N LEU A 651 -7.45 -7.03 47.98
CA LEU A 651 -8.08 -7.13 46.66
C LEU A 651 -7.13 -7.69 45.62
N ASP A 652 -7.60 -8.71 44.90
CA ASP A 652 -6.86 -9.23 43.74
C ASP A 652 -7.02 -8.30 42.53
N PRO A 653 -6.27 -8.49 41.44
CA PRO A 653 -6.38 -7.67 40.22
C PRO A 653 -7.79 -7.59 39.65
N TYR A 654 -8.56 -8.67 39.74
CA TYR A 654 -9.92 -8.74 39.19
C TYR A 654 -10.94 -8.08 40.11
N ASP A 655 -10.69 -8.11 41.43
CA ASP A 655 -11.44 -7.35 42.40
C ASP A 655 -11.39 -5.84 42.15
N HIS A 656 -10.18 -5.33 41.82
CA HIS A 656 -10.02 -3.95 41.42
C HIS A 656 -10.81 -3.65 40.14
N LEU A 657 -10.79 -4.56 39.14
CA LEU A 657 -11.51 -4.37 37.88
C LEU A 657 -13.04 -4.34 38.09
N ARG A 658 -13.60 -5.15 38.99
CA ARG A 658 -15.04 -5.11 39.33
C ARG A 658 -15.52 -3.71 39.73
N ARG A 659 -14.64 -2.84 40.21
CA ARG A 659 -14.95 -1.51 40.75
C ARG A 659 -14.90 -0.39 39.71
N LEU A 660 -14.42 -0.68 38.49
CA LEU A 660 -14.26 0.38 37.47
C LEU A 660 -14.29 -0.12 36.02
N PHE A 661 -14.03 -1.42 35.76
CA PHE A 661 -13.81 -1.88 34.39
C PHE A 661 -15.11 -2.28 33.71
N ARG A 662 -15.32 -1.81 32.50
CA ARG A 662 -16.44 -2.15 31.63
C ARG A 662 -15.96 -2.71 30.30
N ILE A 663 -16.71 -3.65 29.78
CA ILE A 663 -16.45 -4.23 28.45
C ILE A 663 -17.29 -3.50 27.41
N CYS A 664 -16.66 -3.19 26.28
CA CYS A 664 -17.34 -2.64 25.13
C CYS A 664 -18.44 -3.57 24.62
N THR A 665 -19.68 -3.12 24.69
CA THR A 665 -20.85 -3.90 24.27
C THR A 665 -20.88 -4.17 22.76
N VAL A 666 -20.28 -3.28 21.94
CA VAL A 666 -20.19 -3.44 20.48
C VAL A 666 -19.22 -4.57 20.13
N HIS A 667 -18.04 -4.61 20.75
CA HIS A 667 -17.08 -5.71 20.58
C HIS A 667 -17.66 -7.04 21.06
N ASN A 668 -18.34 -7.03 22.19
CA ASN A 668 -19.03 -8.20 22.69
C ASN A 668 -20.09 -8.71 21.68
N SER A 669 -20.94 -7.81 21.16
CA SER A 669 -21.95 -8.16 20.16
C SER A 669 -21.34 -8.70 18.88
N ARG A 670 -20.23 -8.11 18.38
CA ARG A 670 -19.48 -8.61 17.21
C ARG A 670 -18.91 -10.01 17.45
N ASN A 671 -18.38 -10.26 18.64
CA ASN A 671 -17.85 -11.58 19.01
C ASN A 671 -18.96 -12.63 19.09
N ILE A 672 -20.11 -12.29 19.67
CA ILE A 672 -21.30 -13.16 19.68
C ILE A 672 -21.75 -13.50 18.26
N ASN A 673 -21.75 -12.52 17.35
CA ASN A 673 -22.15 -12.74 15.95
C ASN A 673 -21.20 -13.70 15.19
N LYS A 674 -19.95 -13.81 15.62
CA LYS A 674 -18.97 -14.75 15.05
C LYS A 674 -19.12 -16.18 15.60
N CYS A 675 -19.83 -16.38 16.70
CA CYS A 675 -20.04 -17.71 17.26
C CYS A 675 -20.94 -18.55 16.35
N SER A 676 -20.56 -19.81 16.13
CA SER A 676 -21.30 -20.78 15.33
C SER A 676 -22.46 -21.40 16.11
N VAL A 677 -23.41 -20.58 16.56
CA VAL A 677 -24.60 -20.96 17.32
C VAL A 677 -25.87 -20.40 16.67
N SER A 678 -27.06 -20.92 17.05
CA SER A 678 -28.32 -20.42 16.55
C SER A 678 -28.61 -18.97 17.01
N GLU A 679 -29.51 -18.28 16.32
CA GLU A 679 -29.84 -16.89 16.69
C GLU A 679 -30.52 -16.79 18.06
N ASP A 680 -31.28 -17.80 18.46
CA ASP A 680 -31.88 -17.86 19.80
C ASP A 680 -30.80 -17.93 20.91
N VAL A 681 -29.74 -18.71 20.67
CA VAL A 681 -28.59 -18.76 21.58
C VAL A 681 -27.83 -17.43 21.60
N ARG A 682 -27.63 -16.79 20.43
CA ARG A 682 -27.02 -15.45 20.37
C ARG A 682 -27.87 -14.41 21.10
N TRP A 683 -29.21 -14.54 21.04
CA TRP A 683 -30.09 -13.66 21.78
C TRP A 683 -29.88 -13.83 23.30
N LEU A 684 -29.79 -15.07 23.79
CA LEU A 684 -29.45 -15.33 25.20
C LEU A 684 -28.07 -14.78 25.59
N MET A 685 -27.04 -14.93 24.72
CA MET A 685 -25.73 -14.33 24.97
C MET A 685 -25.79 -12.79 25.05
N ARG A 686 -26.62 -12.15 24.23
CA ARG A 686 -26.80 -10.68 24.26
C ARG A 686 -27.61 -10.21 25.47
N SER A 687 -28.54 -11.02 26.01
CA SER A 687 -29.36 -10.66 27.18
C SER A 687 -28.51 -10.49 28.46
N LEU A 688 -27.31 -11.14 28.49
CA LEU A 688 -26.36 -10.99 29.60
C LEU A 688 -25.78 -9.56 29.73
N VAL A 689 -25.94 -8.72 28.71
CA VAL A 689 -25.54 -7.32 28.74
C VAL A 689 -26.68 -6.50 29.30
N CYS A 690 -26.79 -6.40 30.62
CA CYS A 690 -27.93 -5.81 31.32
C CYS A 690 -27.51 -5.11 32.61
N ILE A 691 -28.46 -4.44 33.25
CA ILE A 691 -28.33 -3.93 34.63
C ILE A 691 -28.57 -5.09 35.60
N GLU A 692 -29.69 -5.76 35.47
CA GLU A 692 -30.12 -6.91 36.27
C GLU A 692 -30.69 -7.99 35.33
N HIS A 693 -30.41 -9.26 35.58
CA HIS A 693 -30.87 -10.36 34.74
C HIS A 693 -31.80 -11.27 35.51
N GLU A 694 -33.04 -11.44 35.01
CA GLU A 694 -34.10 -12.21 35.71
C GLU A 694 -33.69 -13.66 36.00
N ASP A 695 -32.99 -14.32 35.08
CA ASP A 695 -32.55 -15.72 35.21
C ASP A 695 -31.15 -15.91 34.63
N TRP A 696 -30.12 -15.46 35.30
CA TRP A 696 -28.74 -15.49 34.84
C TRP A 696 -28.22 -16.94 34.64
N GLU A 697 -28.38 -17.75 35.68
CA GLU A 697 -27.87 -19.14 35.66
C GLU A 697 -28.62 -20.00 34.65
N GLY A 698 -29.93 -19.79 34.54
CA GLY A 698 -30.73 -20.45 33.50
C GLY A 698 -30.37 -20.03 32.09
N ALA A 699 -29.99 -18.76 31.88
CA ALA A 699 -29.50 -18.28 30.60
C ALA A 699 -28.17 -18.94 30.23
N LEU A 700 -27.20 -19.00 31.14
CA LEU A 700 -25.92 -19.69 30.93
C LEU A 700 -26.14 -21.18 30.65
N LEU A 701 -27.01 -21.84 31.41
CA LEU A 701 -27.34 -23.25 31.19
C LEU A 701 -27.94 -23.48 29.80
N LYS A 702 -28.89 -22.65 29.36
CA LYS A 702 -29.51 -22.73 28.03
C LYS A 702 -28.49 -22.47 26.93
N ILE A 703 -27.55 -21.51 27.10
CA ILE A 703 -26.46 -21.25 26.13
C ILE A 703 -25.59 -22.51 25.96
N ARG A 704 -25.25 -23.17 27.09
CA ARG A 704 -24.47 -24.43 27.06
C ARG A 704 -25.22 -25.57 26.35
N GLN A 705 -26.49 -25.77 26.72
CA GLN A 705 -27.31 -26.86 26.21
C GLN A 705 -27.69 -26.69 24.74
N ASN A 706 -28.19 -25.52 24.38
CA ASN A 706 -28.72 -25.23 23.05
C ASN A 706 -27.65 -24.79 22.05
N GLY A 707 -26.53 -24.29 22.54
CA GLY A 707 -25.40 -23.86 21.70
C GLY A 707 -24.40 -24.96 21.38
N GLY A 708 -24.61 -26.20 21.95
CA GLY A 708 -23.71 -27.32 21.74
C GLY A 708 -22.28 -26.99 22.17
N LYS A 709 -21.29 -27.53 21.44
CA LYS A 709 -19.88 -27.30 21.75
C LYS A 709 -19.51 -25.81 21.73
N ALA A 710 -19.94 -25.09 20.69
CA ALA A 710 -19.59 -23.65 20.54
C ALA A 710 -20.19 -22.79 21.68
N GLY A 711 -21.42 -23.08 22.10
CA GLY A 711 -22.04 -22.41 23.25
C GLY A 711 -21.33 -22.71 24.56
N ASN A 712 -20.97 -23.98 24.78
CA ASN A 712 -20.24 -24.39 25.97
C ASN A 712 -18.84 -23.79 26.04
N ASP A 713 -18.10 -23.82 24.93
CA ASP A 713 -16.76 -23.22 24.84
C ASP A 713 -16.81 -21.72 25.10
N TRP A 714 -17.83 -21.02 24.55
CA TRP A 714 -18.03 -19.58 24.80
C TRP A 714 -18.27 -19.29 26.29
N VAL A 715 -19.16 -20.02 26.97
CA VAL A 715 -19.43 -19.79 28.39
C VAL A 715 -18.19 -20.07 29.22
N ASN A 716 -17.48 -21.18 28.96
CA ASN A 716 -16.24 -21.52 29.66
C ASN A 716 -15.16 -20.45 29.49
N ASP A 717 -15.00 -19.90 28.27
CA ASP A 717 -14.09 -18.78 28.01
C ASP A 717 -14.46 -17.54 28.83
N LYS A 718 -15.77 -17.23 28.91
CA LYS A 718 -16.24 -16.03 29.65
C LYS A 718 -16.16 -16.21 31.16
N GLU A 719 -16.43 -17.40 31.69
CA GLU A 719 -16.26 -17.72 33.11
C GLU A 719 -14.79 -17.71 33.55
N SER A 720 -13.90 -18.25 32.71
CA SER A 720 -12.46 -18.19 32.96
C SER A 720 -11.92 -16.75 32.98
N SER A 721 -12.60 -15.85 32.28
CA SER A 721 -12.30 -14.41 32.25
C SER A 721 -12.99 -13.72 33.41
N LYS A 722 -12.41 -13.74 34.61
CA LYS A 722 -13.00 -13.24 35.85
C LYS A 722 -13.54 -11.80 35.78
N PHE A 723 -13.07 -10.99 34.85
CA PHE A 723 -13.52 -9.62 34.64
C PHE A 723 -14.68 -9.48 33.63
N PHE A 724 -14.99 -10.53 32.86
CA PHE A 724 -15.93 -10.42 31.76
C PHE A 724 -17.37 -10.15 32.23
N PHE A 725 -17.93 -11.03 33.05
CA PHE A 725 -19.30 -10.88 33.50
C PHE A 725 -19.52 -9.63 34.34
N PRO A 726 -18.66 -9.26 35.30
CA PRO A 726 -18.75 -7.98 35.97
C PRO A 726 -18.66 -6.75 35.04
N GLY A 727 -17.95 -6.89 33.93
CA GLY A 727 -17.78 -5.82 32.94
C GLY A 727 -18.98 -5.62 32.00
N ILE A 728 -19.92 -6.57 31.90
CA ILE A 728 -21.09 -6.50 31.03
C ILE A 728 -22.43 -6.39 31.78
N CYS A 729 -22.49 -6.82 33.03
CA CYS A 729 -23.69 -6.81 33.86
C CYS A 729 -23.42 -6.01 35.13
N TRP A 730 -24.25 -4.98 35.36
CA TRP A 730 -24.05 -4.08 36.51
C TRP A 730 -24.22 -4.80 37.85
N GLU A 731 -25.23 -5.63 38.02
CA GLU A 731 -25.49 -6.42 39.25
C GLU A 731 -24.27 -7.21 39.72
N ARG A 732 -23.41 -7.62 38.79
CA ARG A 732 -22.17 -8.40 39.06
C ARG A 732 -20.94 -7.50 39.24
N SER A 733 -21.08 -6.22 39.02
CA SER A 733 -20.04 -5.20 39.23
C SER A 733 -20.16 -4.57 40.61
N LEU A 734 -19.19 -3.75 40.94
CA LEU A 734 -19.22 -2.88 42.10
C LEU A 734 -19.12 -1.40 41.70
N ILE A 735 -19.41 -1.09 40.43
CA ILE A 735 -19.50 0.26 39.91
C ILE A 735 -20.85 0.84 40.36
N PRO A 736 -20.91 2.06 40.96
CA PRO A 736 -22.18 2.70 41.28
C PRO A 736 -23.08 2.82 40.04
N LEU A 737 -24.39 2.66 40.24
CA LEU A 737 -25.37 2.62 39.14
C LEU A 737 -25.40 3.92 38.33
N ASP A 738 -25.26 5.06 38.96
CA ASP A 738 -25.19 6.37 38.34
C ASP A 738 -23.93 6.51 37.48
N VAL A 739 -22.78 6.04 37.95
CA VAL A 739 -21.53 5.96 37.18
C VAL A 739 -21.68 4.98 35.99
N TRP A 740 -22.31 3.83 36.23
CA TRP A 740 -22.57 2.87 35.16
C TRP A 740 -23.45 3.45 34.05
N ASN A 741 -24.52 4.15 34.44
CA ASN A 741 -25.44 4.78 33.49
C ASN A 741 -24.85 6.02 32.79
N ALA A 742 -23.99 6.77 33.48
CA ALA A 742 -23.34 7.94 32.93
C ALA A 742 -22.15 7.58 31.99
N GLY A 743 -21.52 6.44 32.22
CA GLY A 743 -20.40 5.96 31.42
C GLY A 743 -20.84 5.42 30.05
N ASP A 744 -19.97 5.52 29.07
CA ASP A 744 -20.23 5.00 27.74
C ASP A 744 -20.21 3.45 27.73
N ALA A 745 -21.34 2.84 27.34
CA ALA A 745 -21.46 1.38 27.24
C ALA A 745 -20.68 0.78 26.07
N ASN A 746 -20.09 1.61 25.20
CA ASN A 746 -19.39 1.17 24.01
C ASN A 746 -18.13 2.01 23.76
N SER A 747 -17.19 1.40 23.05
CA SER A 747 -15.96 2.06 22.61
C SER A 747 -16.09 2.71 21.21
N ASN A 748 -17.30 3.05 20.78
CA ASN A 748 -17.53 3.67 19.47
C ASN A 748 -16.71 4.95 19.28
N LEU A 749 -16.44 5.66 20.36
CA LEU A 749 -15.59 6.85 20.34
C LEU A 749 -14.20 6.48 19.85
N ILE A 750 -13.54 5.55 20.51
CA ILE A 750 -12.17 5.17 20.17
C ILE A 750 -12.09 4.44 18.83
N GLU A 751 -13.13 3.66 18.46
CA GLU A 751 -13.25 3.10 17.12
C GLU A 751 -13.36 4.19 16.04
N SER A 752 -14.03 5.31 16.35
CA SER A 752 -14.08 6.45 15.41
C SER A 752 -12.73 7.14 15.32
N VAL A 753 -11.99 7.23 16.41
CA VAL A 753 -10.59 7.71 16.42
C VAL A 753 -9.71 6.81 15.55
N HIS A 754 -9.75 5.50 15.77
CA HIS A 754 -9.00 4.54 14.94
C HIS A 754 -9.33 4.67 13.46
N ARG A 755 -10.60 4.83 13.10
CA ARG A 755 -11.01 5.03 11.71
C ARG A 755 -10.46 6.33 11.13
N ASP A 756 -10.48 7.40 11.89
CA ASP A 756 -9.97 8.69 11.44
C ASP A 756 -8.44 8.67 11.32
N VAL A 757 -7.73 8.08 12.28
CA VAL A 757 -6.28 7.91 12.22
C VAL A 757 -5.85 6.95 11.11
N ASN A 758 -6.61 5.88 10.86
CA ASN A 758 -6.35 4.96 9.75
C ASN A 758 -6.50 5.63 8.36
N ARG A 759 -7.26 6.73 8.26
CA ARG A 759 -7.32 7.53 7.02
C ARG A 759 -6.02 8.28 6.74
N GLU A 760 -5.25 8.60 7.78
CA GLU A 760 -3.91 9.18 7.65
C GLU A 760 -2.87 8.15 7.16
N GLY A 761 -3.17 6.87 7.27
CA GLY A 761 -2.37 5.77 6.76
C GLY A 761 -2.47 4.48 7.56
N VAL A 762 -2.45 3.37 6.85
CA VAL A 762 -2.32 2.01 7.41
C VAL A 762 -1.04 1.37 6.90
N HIS A 763 -0.53 0.37 7.61
CA HIS A 763 0.76 -0.26 7.34
C HIS A 763 1.92 0.74 7.28
N CYS A 764 1.85 1.75 8.15
CA CYS A 764 2.90 2.75 8.28
C CYS A 764 4.17 2.16 8.89
N THR A 765 5.31 2.74 8.55
CA THR A 765 6.54 2.54 9.34
C THR A 765 6.32 3.09 10.76
N LEU A 766 7.12 2.64 11.71
CA LEU A 766 6.99 3.10 13.10
C LEU A 766 7.18 4.62 13.22
N LEU A 767 8.18 5.18 12.52
CA LEU A 767 8.44 6.62 12.51
C LEU A 767 7.33 7.40 11.80
N GLY A 768 6.87 6.94 10.64
CA GLY A 768 5.82 7.60 9.88
C GLY A 768 4.48 7.59 10.61
N GLY A 769 4.11 6.43 11.17
CA GLY A 769 2.89 6.30 11.95
C GLY A 769 2.89 7.13 13.22
N LEU A 770 4.05 7.24 13.91
CA LEU A 770 4.21 8.08 15.09
C LEU A 770 4.06 9.56 14.74
N LYS A 771 4.72 10.05 13.69
CA LYS A 771 4.60 11.46 13.25
C LYS A 771 3.16 11.82 12.88
N LYS A 772 2.47 10.95 12.14
CA LYS A 772 1.05 11.13 11.78
C LYS A 772 0.15 11.12 13.01
N GLY A 773 0.40 10.20 13.96
CA GLY A 773 -0.31 10.19 15.24
C GLY A 773 -0.08 11.48 16.04
N GLN A 774 1.14 11.97 16.10
CA GLN A 774 1.47 13.24 16.76
C GLN A 774 0.72 14.43 16.15
N LEU A 775 0.72 14.52 14.81
CA LEU A 775 0.00 15.58 14.09
C LEU A 775 -1.51 15.51 14.37
N PHE A 776 -2.08 14.31 14.28
CA PHE A 776 -3.49 14.08 14.55
C PHE A 776 -3.87 14.53 15.96
N ASP A 777 -3.11 14.12 16.98
CA ASP A 777 -3.38 14.49 18.37
C ASP A 777 -3.20 15.98 18.60
N ALA A 778 -2.18 16.60 17.98
CA ALA A 778 -1.96 18.04 18.07
C ALA A 778 -3.12 18.85 17.46
N VAL A 779 -3.65 18.42 16.30
CA VAL A 779 -4.81 19.05 15.64
C VAL A 779 -6.06 18.93 16.55
N LYS A 780 -6.33 17.75 17.09
CA LYS A 780 -7.46 17.54 18.00
C LYS A 780 -7.37 18.43 19.26
N MET A 781 -6.19 18.47 19.88
CA MET A 781 -5.92 19.29 21.07
C MET A 781 -6.10 20.78 20.79
N LYS A 782 -5.59 21.23 19.63
CA LYS A 782 -5.68 22.63 19.22
C LYS A 782 -7.13 23.03 18.90
N THR A 783 -7.88 22.14 18.27
CA THR A 783 -9.32 22.34 18.00
C THR A 783 -10.09 22.50 19.30
N LEU A 784 -9.79 21.68 20.31
CA LEU A 784 -10.44 21.78 21.62
C LEU A 784 -10.08 23.08 22.34
N LYS A 785 -8.81 23.50 22.32
CA LYS A 785 -8.41 24.80 22.88
C LYS A 785 -9.10 25.98 22.18
N THR A 786 -9.32 25.88 20.87
CA THR A 786 -10.06 26.91 20.10
C THR A 786 -11.53 26.98 20.55
N PHE A 787 -12.14 25.80 20.79
CA PHE A 787 -13.51 25.77 21.36
C PHE A 787 -13.58 26.41 22.75
N GLU A 788 -12.68 26.06 23.64
CA GLU A 788 -12.62 26.61 25.00
C GLU A 788 -12.37 28.13 25.04
N SER A 789 -11.49 28.62 24.14
CA SER A 789 -11.08 30.03 24.12
C SER A 789 -12.08 30.93 23.40
N TYR A 790 -12.73 30.44 22.34
CA TYR A 790 -13.54 31.25 21.43
C TYR A 790 -14.98 30.74 21.26
N GLY A 791 -15.35 29.59 21.82
CA GLY A 791 -16.66 28.97 21.62
C GLY A 791 -16.91 28.41 20.22
N ILE A 792 -15.85 28.28 19.39
CA ILE A 792 -15.98 27.76 18.04
C ILE A 792 -16.09 26.22 18.12
N THR A 793 -17.28 25.72 17.81
CA THR A 793 -17.54 24.28 17.85
C THR A 793 -16.76 23.53 16.75
N PRO A 794 -16.17 22.36 17.07
CA PRO A 794 -15.44 21.53 16.06
C PRO A 794 -16.33 21.07 14.91
N SER A 795 -17.63 21.00 15.11
CA SER A 795 -18.63 20.58 14.13
C SER A 795 -19.96 21.23 14.40
N PHE A 796 -20.65 21.70 13.35
CA PHE A 796 -22.03 22.16 13.45
C PHE A 796 -23.04 21.03 13.63
N LYS A 797 -22.60 19.76 13.67
CA LYS A 797 -23.49 18.65 13.96
C LYS A 797 -23.90 18.71 15.42
N THR A 798 -25.06 19.24 15.66
CA THR A 798 -25.73 19.10 16.94
C THR A 798 -26.09 17.63 17.09
N GLY A 799 -25.63 16.97 18.14
CA GLY A 799 -26.01 15.58 18.44
C GLY A 799 -27.49 15.39 18.79
N HIS A 800 -28.38 16.17 18.15
CA HIS A 800 -29.80 16.14 18.43
C HIS A 800 -30.38 14.76 18.11
N ARG A 801 -31.25 14.27 19.02
CA ARG A 801 -31.82 12.92 18.94
C ARG A 801 -32.51 12.63 17.58
N SER A 802 -33.16 13.66 17.00
CA SER A 802 -33.79 13.56 15.67
C SER A 802 -32.80 13.49 14.52
N GLU A 803 -31.66 14.20 14.58
CA GLU A 803 -30.60 14.07 13.56
C GLU A 803 -29.93 12.70 13.61
N ASN A 804 -29.67 12.19 14.81
CA ASN A 804 -29.16 10.84 14.99
C ASN A 804 -30.14 9.78 14.48
N ALA A 805 -31.44 9.97 14.70
CA ALA A 805 -32.48 9.11 14.16
C ALA A 805 -32.53 9.18 12.61
N TYR A 806 -32.44 10.39 12.03
CA TYR A 806 -32.37 10.59 10.59
C TYR A 806 -31.13 9.92 9.98
N HIS A 807 -29.95 10.13 10.56
CA HIS A 807 -28.72 9.50 10.11
C HIS A 807 -28.76 7.97 10.22
N ASN A 808 -29.37 7.44 11.26
CA ASN A 808 -29.55 6.00 11.42
C ASN A 808 -30.52 5.42 10.38
N LEU A 809 -31.61 6.12 10.07
CA LEU A 809 -32.52 5.75 9.00
C LEU A 809 -31.84 5.81 7.64
N LYS A 810 -31.05 6.86 7.37
CA LYS A 810 -30.25 6.98 6.13
C LYS A 810 -29.20 5.89 6.00
N ARG A 811 -28.54 5.50 7.11
CA ARG A 811 -27.60 4.37 7.11
C ARG A 811 -28.30 3.04 6.83
N LYS A 812 -29.47 2.81 7.43
CA LYS A 812 -30.28 1.61 7.17
C LYS A 812 -30.71 1.56 5.70
N SER A 813 -31.22 2.67 5.15
CA SER A 813 -31.60 2.79 3.74
C SER A 813 -30.40 2.52 2.82
N ASN A 814 -29.25 3.14 3.07
CA ASN A 814 -28.05 2.91 2.28
C ASN A 814 -27.53 1.46 2.39
N SER A 815 -27.67 0.84 3.56
CA SER A 815 -27.33 -0.58 3.75
C SER A 815 -28.26 -1.48 2.95
N GLN A 816 -29.57 -1.19 2.96
CA GLN A 816 -30.55 -1.91 2.14
C GLN A 816 -30.29 -1.74 0.66
N HIS A 817 -29.97 -0.51 0.20
CA HIS A 817 -29.60 -0.28 -1.20
C HIS A 817 -28.34 -1.06 -1.62
N ARG A 818 -27.32 -1.15 -0.73
CA ARG A 818 -26.12 -1.97 -1.00
C ARG A 818 -26.44 -3.47 -1.06
N ILE A 819 -27.32 -3.95 -0.21
CA ILE A 819 -27.76 -5.36 -0.22
C ILE A 819 -28.50 -5.65 -1.51
N LEU A 820 -29.47 -4.79 -1.90
CA LEU A 820 -30.20 -4.90 -3.15
C LEU A 820 -29.28 -4.85 -4.37
N ALA A 821 -28.36 -3.89 -4.41
CA ALA A 821 -27.39 -3.80 -5.49
C ALA A 821 -26.49 -5.05 -5.56
N GLY A 822 -26.10 -5.62 -4.41
CA GLY A 822 -25.38 -6.88 -4.35
C GLY A 822 -26.20 -8.09 -4.82
N GLU A 823 -27.51 -8.10 -4.57
CA GLU A 823 -28.41 -9.13 -5.08
C GLU A 823 -28.61 -8.97 -6.59
N ASP A 824 -28.79 -7.75 -7.09
CA ASP A 824 -28.89 -7.47 -8.52
C ASP A 824 -27.63 -7.92 -9.25
N GLN A 825 -26.47 -7.62 -8.71
CA GLN A 825 -25.19 -8.05 -9.27
C GLN A 825 -25.03 -9.58 -9.28
N LYS A 826 -25.51 -10.27 -8.25
CA LYS A 826 -25.56 -11.74 -8.25
C LYS A 826 -26.47 -12.30 -9.33
N ILE A 827 -27.63 -11.68 -9.52
CA ILE A 827 -28.60 -12.07 -10.58
C ILE A 827 -27.97 -11.83 -11.96
N GLU A 828 -27.29 -10.74 -12.15
CA GLU A 828 -26.64 -10.37 -13.41
C GLU A 828 -25.52 -11.37 -13.77
N ARG A 829 -24.64 -11.65 -12.84
CA ARG A 829 -23.60 -12.70 -12.99
C ARG A 829 -24.20 -14.08 -13.31
N HIS A 830 -25.34 -14.40 -12.69
CA HIS A 830 -26.01 -15.67 -12.97
C HIS A 830 -26.63 -15.68 -14.37
N ASN A 831 -27.19 -14.56 -14.85
CA ASN A 831 -27.69 -14.40 -16.21
C ASN A 831 -26.56 -14.57 -17.24
N GLU A 832 -25.38 -14.01 -16.99
CA GLU A 832 -24.20 -14.16 -17.86
C GLU A 832 -23.74 -15.63 -17.95
N ARG A 833 -23.70 -16.34 -16.82
CA ARG A 833 -23.39 -17.78 -16.79
C ARG A 833 -24.38 -18.58 -17.59
N LEU A 834 -25.66 -18.25 -17.48
CA LEU A 834 -26.76 -18.91 -18.20
C LEU A 834 -26.65 -18.69 -19.71
N LEU A 835 -26.27 -17.48 -20.14
CA LEU A 835 -26.02 -17.17 -21.54
C LEU A 835 -24.82 -17.97 -22.09
N LYS A 836 -23.70 -18.00 -21.36
CA LYS A 836 -22.50 -18.78 -21.74
C LYS A 836 -22.83 -20.29 -21.88
N SER A 837 -23.66 -20.83 -20.97
CA SER A 837 -24.08 -22.25 -21.05
C SER A 837 -25.01 -22.52 -22.22
N LEU A 838 -25.87 -21.56 -22.57
CA LEU A 838 -26.72 -21.63 -23.79
C LEU A 838 -25.84 -21.62 -25.05
N GLU A 839 -24.84 -20.74 -25.13
CA GLU A 839 -23.92 -20.71 -26.27
C GLU A 839 -23.13 -22.01 -26.41
N THR A 840 -22.71 -22.59 -25.27
CA THR A 840 -22.00 -23.88 -25.26
C THR A 840 -22.90 -25.01 -25.77
N LEU A 841 -24.13 -25.03 -25.36
CA LEU A 841 -25.13 -26.01 -25.88
C LEU A 841 -25.36 -25.85 -27.38
N VAL A 842 -25.55 -24.63 -27.85
CA VAL A 842 -25.75 -24.36 -29.31
C VAL A 842 -24.52 -24.79 -30.12
N LYS A 843 -23.29 -24.57 -29.59
CA LYS A 843 -22.06 -25.06 -30.26
C LYS A 843 -21.99 -26.58 -30.28
N ALA A 844 -22.39 -27.23 -29.19
CA ALA A 844 -22.42 -28.70 -29.12
C ALA A 844 -23.49 -29.29 -30.07
N GLU A 845 -24.68 -28.69 -30.16
CA GLU A 845 -25.72 -29.06 -31.10
C GLU A 845 -25.27 -28.94 -32.56
N LYS A 846 -24.67 -27.82 -32.93
CA LYS A 846 -24.08 -27.62 -34.27
C LYS A 846 -23.01 -28.67 -34.58
N ALA A 847 -22.18 -29.04 -33.59
CA ALA A 847 -21.14 -30.06 -33.78
C ALA A 847 -21.71 -31.47 -33.94
N VAL A 848 -22.84 -31.79 -33.28
CA VAL A 848 -23.59 -33.06 -33.47
C VAL A 848 -24.23 -33.07 -34.84
N PHE A 849 -24.92 -32.00 -35.22
CA PHE A 849 -25.61 -31.92 -36.52
C PHE A 849 -24.60 -32.05 -37.70
N ALA A 850 -23.44 -31.40 -37.63
CA ALA A 850 -22.42 -31.53 -38.65
C ALA A 850 -21.91 -32.97 -38.78
N LYS A 851 -21.76 -33.70 -37.65
CA LYS A 851 -21.32 -35.09 -37.68
C LYS A 851 -22.43 -36.06 -38.13
N GLU A 852 -23.67 -35.73 -37.93
CA GLU A 852 -24.81 -36.48 -38.49
C GLU A 852 -24.90 -36.31 -40.00
N GLN A 853 -24.60 -35.13 -40.55
CA GLN A 853 -24.48 -34.94 -42.00
C GLN A 853 -23.27 -35.72 -42.58
N ASP A 854 -22.08 -35.59 -41.94
CA ASP A 854 -20.90 -36.38 -42.37
C ASP A 854 -21.22 -37.89 -42.42
N LEU A 855 -21.98 -38.42 -41.46
CA LEU A 855 -22.41 -39.80 -41.39
C LEU A 855 -23.40 -40.20 -42.51
N ALA A 856 -24.27 -39.27 -42.87
CA ALA A 856 -25.27 -39.50 -43.95
C ALA A 856 -24.59 -39.52 -45.32
N GLU A 857 -23.57 -38.74 -45.54
CA GLU A 857 -22.83 -38.63 -46.80
C GLU A 857 -21.73 -39.69 -47.02
N GLU A 858 -21.24 -40.31 -45.96
CA GLU A 858 -20.12 -41.30 -46.07
C GLU A 858 -20.63 -42.72 -46.40
N THR A 859 -20.15 -43.26 -47.47
CA THR A 859 -20.54 -44.60 -47.96
C THR A 859 -19.59 -45.72 -47.61
N ARG A 860 -18.34 -45.39 -47.17
CA ARG A 860 -17.28 -46.37 -46.85
C ARG A 860 -17.41 -46.92 -45.43
N PRO A 861 -17.48 -48.25 -45.24
CA PRO A 861 -17.77 -48.86 -43.94
C PRO A 861 -16.81 -48.49 -42.83
N GLU A 862 -15.52 -48.52 -43.11
CA GLU A 862 -14.47 -48.23 -42.08
C GLU A 862 -14.45 -46.77 -41.61
N LYS A 863 -14.76 -45.83 -42.53
CA LYS A 863 -14.86 -44.41 -42.17
C LYS A 863 -16.14 -44.11 -41.44
N ARG A 864 -17.24 -44.81 -41.82
CA ARG A 864 -18.52 -44.66 -41.13
C ARG A 864 -18.43 -45.05 -39.65
N LEU A 865 -17.76 -46.13 -39.29
CA LEU A 865 -17.52 -46.52 -37.90
C LEU A 865 -16.74 -45.45 -37.10
N LYS A 866 -15.78 -44.79 -37.70
CA LYS A 866 -15.05 -43.69 -37.05
C LYS A 866 -15.93 -42.46 -36.80
N ILE A 867 -16.75 -42.11 -37.80
CA ILE A 867 -17.68 -40.97 -37.68
C ILE A 867 -18.76 -41.28 -36.61
N GLU A 868 -19.25 -42.52 -36.53
CA GLU A 868 -20.20 -42.95 -35.47
C GLU A 868 -19.59 -42.85 -34.08
N ALA A 869 -18.33 -43.23 -33.88
CA ALA A 869 -17.65 -43.09 -32.62
C ALA A 869 -17.45 -41.60 -32.23
N GLU A 870 -17.08 -40.74 -33.20
CA GLU A 870 -17.01 -39.29 -32.96
C GLU A 870 -18.38 -38.67 -32.67
N LEU A 871 -19.42 -39.10 -33.38
CA LEU A 871 -20.80 -38.65 -33.15
C LEU A 871 -21.26 -39.01 -31.73
N HIS A 872 -20.94 -40.24 -31.28
CA HIS A 872 -21.25 -40.63 -29.90
C HIS A 872 -20.56 -39.73 -28.86
N LYS A 873 -19.28 -39.39 -29.10
CA LYS A 873 -18.52 -38.46 -28.24
C LYS A 873 -19.13 -37.05 -28.21
N LYS A 874 -19.59 -36.57 -29.38
CA LYS A 874 -20.24 -35.23 -29.47
C LYS A 874 -21.60 -35.23 -28.80
N ARG A 875 -22.43 -36.27 -28.94
CA ARG A 875 -23.71 -36.42 -28.24
C ARG A 875 -23.54 -36.43 -26.72
N LYS A 876 -22.51 -37.11 -26.20
CA LYS A 876 -22.21 -37.06 -24.75
C LYS A 876 -21.80 -35.65 -24.29
N THR A 877 -21.11 -34.89 -25.14
CA THR A 877 -20.77 -33.47 -24.84
C THR A 877 -22.03 -32.59 -24.83
N GLN A 878 -22.97 -32.77 -25.77
CA GLN A 878 -24.24 -32.08 -25.81
C GLN A 878 -25.11 -32.39 -24.57
N GLU A 879 -25.13 -33.66 -24.13
CA GLU A 879 -25.87 -34.07 -22.93
C GLU A 879 -25.34 -33.42 -21.67
N ARG A 880 -24.00 -33.32 -21.54
CA ARG A 880 -23.36 -32.59 -20.43
C ARG A 880 -23.66 -31.10 -20.44
N ALA A 881 -23.62 -30.48 -21.59
CA ALA A 881 -23.99 -29.06 -21.73
C ALA A 881 -25.45 -28.80 -21.36
N MET A 882 -26.35 -29.71 -21.74
CA MET A 882 -27.76 -29.63 -21.41
C MET A 882 -28.00 -29.78 -19.90
N THR A 883 -27.33 -30.74 -19.25
CA THR A 883 -27.41 -30.94 -17.81
C THR A 883 -26.90 -29.72 -17.04
N THR A 884 -25.82 -29.12 -17.53
CA THR A 884 -25.25 -27.89 -16.93
C THR A 884 -26.20 -26.71 -17.03
N LEU A 885 -26.84 -26.54 -18.19
CA LEU A 885 -27.83 -25.48 -18.42
C LEU A 885 -29.08 -25.67 -17.52
N GLU A 886 -29.58 -26.91 -17.37
CA GLU A 886 -30.70 -27.22 -16.48
C GLU A 886 -30.36 -26.92 -15.01
N LYS A 887 -29.19 -27.30 -14.56
CA LYS A 887 -28.70 -26.98 -13.21
C LYS A 887 -28.69 -25.45 -12.96
N GLN A 888 -28.18 -24.69 -13.91
CA GLN A 888 -28.17 -23.23 -13.79
C GLN A 888 -29.56 -22.60 -13.85
N LYS A 889 -30.47 -23.13 -14.65
CA LYS A 889 -31.89 -22.72 -14.64
C LYS A 889 -32.55 -22.95 -13.28
N THR A 890 -32.25 -24.07 -12.64
CA THR A 890 -32.77 -24.43 -11.31
C THR A 890 -32.21 -23.53 -10.24
N GLU A 891 -30.89 -23.25 -10.28
CA GLU A 891 -30.23 -22.27 -9.39
C GLU A 891 -30.83 -20.86 -9.56
N LYS A 892 -31.10 -20.41 -10.78
CA LYS A 892 -31.76 -19.12 -11.03
C LYS A 892 -33.19 -19.08 -10.48
N ALA A 893 -33.92 -20.16 -10.56
CA ALA A 893 -35.28 -20.24 -9.99
C ALA A 893 -35.23 -20.14 -8.45
N SER A 894 -34.21 -20.73 -7.80
CA SER A 894 -34.02 -20.63 -6.34
C SER A 894 -33.64 -19.22 -5.89
N LEU A 895 -32.84 -18.47 -6.67
CA LEU A 895 -32.50 -17.08 -6.40
C LEU A 895 -33.74 -16.15 -6.50
N LYS A 896 -34.62 -16.35 -7.46
CA LYS A 896 -35.85 -15.57 -7.59
C LYS A 896 -36.86 -15.84 -6.45
N THR A 897 -36.88 -17.05 -5.91
CA THR A 897 -37.76 -17.38 -4.78
C THR A 897 -37.21 -16.90 -3.42
N GLY A 898 -35.91 -16.68 -3.31
CA GLY A 898 -35.26 -16.10 -2.10
C GLY A 898 -35.56 -14.61 -1.90
N SER A 899 -35.65 -13.83 -2.98
CA SER A 899 -35.93 -12.38 -2.94
C SER A 899 -37.39 -12.03 -2.64
N GLY A 900 -38.31 -12.99 -2.74
CA GLY A 900 -39.75 -12.80 -2.49
C GLY A 900 -40.19 -12.86 -1.03
N LYS A 901 -39.27 -13.05 -0.07
CA LYS A 901 -39.57 -13.16 1.38
C LYS A 901 -39.08 -11.98 2.23
N VAL A 902 -39.10 -10.78 1.71
CA VAL A 902 -39.13 -9.62 2.61
C VAL A 902 -40.60 -9.46 3.01
N LYS A 903 -40.92 -9.96 4.18
CA LYS A 903 -42.25 -9.75 4.78
C LYS A 903 -42.45 -8.24 4.96
N LEU A 904 -43.53 -7.72 4.37
CA LEU A 904 -44.01 -6.35 4.60
C LEU A 904 -44.29 -6.03 6.11
N SER A 905 -44.12 -6.98 7.01
CA SER A 905 -44.28 -6.85 8.45
C SER A 905 -43.05 -6.41 9.18
N GLU A 906 -41.92 -6.18 8.51
CA GLU A 906 -40.63 -5.67 9.10
C GLU A 906 -40.29 -4.27 8.58
N LEU A 907 -41.15 -3.60 7.87
CA LEU A 907 -41.18 -2.19 7.59
C LEU A 907 -42.04 -1.50 8.66
#